data_940ba9f179f7051d3890d52e3c340411
#
_entry.id   940ba9f179f7051d3890d52e3c340411
#
_cell.length_a   1.000
_cell.length_b   1.000
_cell.length_c   1.000
_cell.angle_alpha   90.00
_cell.angle_beta   90.00
_cell.angle_gamma   90.00
#
_symmetry.space_group_name_H-M   'P 1'
#
loop_
_entity.id
_entity.type
_entity.pdbx_description
1 polymer ?
#
loop_
_entity_poly.entity_id
_entity_poly.type
_entity_poly.pdbx_seq_one_letter_code
_entity_poly.pdbx_strand_id
1 'polypeptide(L)'
;MFKPRARLLSLLGEQLITSEVIAVVELVKNAYDADATLVSVRFEKASDPEEGMITVEDNGVGMTLDTILNVWLEPGTEFRKAQRERGEKSPIHGRPLLGEKGIGRFAAHRLGNVIEVITKTKDSEMEIELEVNWRLFDQSKYLGDIPVNWMTRKPKVFVKEGHGTRIVIRDLKKAWSSQMVTNLREKLGALQAPLKEKFGFQIKVIAPEYPEVQEKKMTLKEIIDKALYSFTGYVDEKGFLDAVYQFKHEAFPGESRKVEIKEDLRDEAFALPGGNLRVPNCGPFTVRFYVWDLDPATLKETITRSFYEKVVKPHTGVQIYRDGFRVWPYGELGNDWLNLDHRRFTNPTKCVSNNQVIGLVDISSSTNPELVDKTDREGIIESEAYNFFKDLVVLAISVFEVQRRRDRDRILSLMGKEKRIDRTRERIEELRIKINKNNDLAKYEKEVDNIENAYMTEVRETVEPLIVSAGIGIAYLMPAHEIQLSIKDLEKLIHELDSDLTRLGVGGRIGEKIPNMLQITDMIKDIADGALELARKKPETFSLRSAVDFACYIKRPDLNSEKIRWTVTEKEKIMMKGQKNLVMSCILNLLENSIYWLSTKKEKQIQITIDRDSGSKPRITVSDNGPGIRKEDLPYLGEAYWTRKPNGTGLGLFISKRAMKAYNGQVDFGFYGEEPQFLPGANVMLRFSSDFEAKS
;
A
#
# COMPACT_ATOMS: atom_id res chain seq x y z
N MET A 1 29.04 -39.96 -18.94
CA MET A 1 27.75 -39.54 -19.52
C MET A 1 26.75 -39.36 -18.37
N PHE A 2 26.18 -38.17 -18.23
CA PHE A 2 25.14 -37.93 -17.23
C PHE A 2 23.88 -38.73 -17.56
N LYS A 3 23.24 -39.33 -16.53
CA LYS A 3 21.96 -40.07 -16.66
C LYS A 3 20.92 -39.39 -15.78
N PRO A 4 20.12 -38.45 -16.32
CA PRO A 4 19.07 -37.76 -15.53
C PRO A 4 18.00 -38.76 -15.10
N ARG A 5 17.63 -38.71 -13.83
CA ARG A 5 16.49 -39.42 -13.28
C ARG A 5 15.17 -38.82 -13.81
N ALA A 6 14.21 -39.64 -14.11
CA ALA A 6 12.87 -39.19 -14.57
C ALA A 6 12.23 -38.18 -13.60
N ARG A 7 12.33 -38.42 -12.29
CA ARG A 7 11.82 -37.54 -11.22
C ARG A 7 12.38 -36.10 -11.27
N LEU A 8 13.50 -35.86 -11.96
CA LEU A 8 14.05 -34.49 -12.08
C LEU A 8 13.07 -33.55 -12.77
N LEU A 9 12.34 -34.03 -13.81
CA LEU A 9 11.36 -33.20 -14.50
C LEU A 9 10.12 -32.92 -13.67
N SER A 10 9.64 -33.89 -12.86
CA SER A 10 8.53 -33.66 -11.92
C SER A 10 8.89 -32.58 -10.91
N LEU A 11 10.10 -32.65 -10.32
CA LEU A 11 10.59 -31.66 -9.36
C LEU A 11 10.71 -30.27 -9.99
N LEU A 12 11.26 -30.16 -11.20
CA LEU A 12 11.36 -28.89 -11.91
C LEU A 12 9.99 -28.30 -12.22
N GLY A 13 9.04 -29.11 -12.67
CA GLY A 13 7.66 -28.66 -12.95
C GLY A 13 6.94 -28.11 -11.70
N GLU A 14 7.14 -28.73 -10.54
CA GLU A 14 6.54 -28.30 -9.29
C GLU A 14 7.19 -27.04 -8.71
N GLN A 15 8.50 -26.86 -8.89
CA GLN A 15 9.24 -25.71 -8.36
C GLN A 15 9.18 -24.46 -9.24
N LEU A 16 9.02 -24.64 -10.56
CA LEU A 16 9.03 -23.54 -11.51
C LEU A 16 7.68 -22.80 -11.64
N ILE A 17 6.60 -23.40 -11.16
CA ILE A 17 5.26 -22.81 -11.24
C ILE A 17 4.64 -22.76 -9.86
N THR A 18 4.44 -21.57 -9.36
CA THR A 18 4.07 -21.29 -7.96
C THR A 18 2.64 -21.66 -7.60
N SER A 19 1.71 -21.63 -8.57
CA SER A 19 0.30 -21.98 -8.32
C SER A 19 -0.41 -22.55 -9.55
N GLU A 20 -1.53 -23.26 -9.31
CA GLU A 20 -2.40 -23.81 -10.33
C GLU A 20 -2.99 -22.72 -11.25
N VAL A 21 -3.31 -21.56 -10.69
CA VAL A 21 -3.82 -20.40 -11.44
C VAL A 21 -2.76 -19.87 -12.41
N ILE A 22 -1.51 -19.73 -11.98
CA ILE A 22 -0.39 -19.33 -12.83
C ILE A 22 -0.14 -20.36 -13.92
N ALA A 23 -0.30 -21.66 -13.63
CA ALA A 23 -0.17 -22.71 -14.62
C ALA A 23 -1.14 -22.52 -15.81
N VAL A 24 -2.40 -22.23 -15.54
CA VAL A 24 -3.39 -21.95 -16.59
C VAL A 24 -3.02 -20.67 -17.37
N VAL A 25 -2.60 -19.61 -16.68
CA VAL A 25 -2.15 -18.36 -17.34
C VAL A 25 -1.01 -18.65 -18.32
N GLU A 26 -0.07 -19.51 -17.98
CA GLU A 26 1.04 -19.89 -18.87
C GLU A 26 0.60 -20.66 -20.10
N LEU A 27 -0.40 -21.55 -19.98
CA LEU A 27 -0.98 -22.23 -21.13
C LEU A 27 -1.70 -21.23 -22.05
N VAL A 28 -2.37 -20.23 -21.51
CA VAL A 28 -3.00 -19.15 -22.28
C VAL A 28 -1.95 -18.28 -22.99
N LYS A 29 -0.80 -18.00 -22.36
CA LYS A 29 0.31 -17.31 -23.03
C LYS A 29 0.90 -18.11 -24.18
N ASN A 30 0.98 -19.43 -24.04
CA ASN A 30 1.43 -20.30 -25.13
C ASN A 30 0.49 -20.23 -26.35
N ALA A 31 -0.83 -20.13 -26.13
CA ALA A 31 -1.80 -19.91 -27.20
C ALA A 31 -1.59 -18.58 -27.92
N TYR A 32 -1.25 -17.50 -27.18
CA TYR A 32 -0.90 -16.23 -27.79
C TYR A 32 0.37 -16.33 -28.67
N ASP A 33 1.41 -17.01 -28.17
CA ASP A 33 2.65 -17.23 -28.93
C ASP A 33 2.45 -18.10 -30.18
N ALA A 34 1.38 -18.91 -30.18
CA ALA A 34 0.93 -19.70 -31.31
C ALA A 34 0.01 -18.92 -32.30
N ASP A 35 0.00 -17.59 -32.21
CA ASP A 35 -0.85 -16.71 -33.04
C ASP A 35 -2.37 -16.93 -32.91
N ALA A 36 -2.83 -17.54 -31.84
CA ALA A 36 -4.25 -17.70 -31.60
C ALA A 36 -4.98 -16.34 -31.54
N THR A 37 -6.20 -16.28 -32.03
CA THR A 37 -7.12 -15.17 -31.84
C THR A 37 -8.15 -15.44 -30.75
N LEU A 38 -8.32 -16.73 -30.41
CA LEU A 38 -9.22 -17.20 -29.38
C LEU A 38 -8.57 -18.33 -28.60
N VAL A 39 -8.64 -18.25 -27.28
CA VAL A 39 -8.34 -19.36 -26.37
C VAL A 39 -9.52 -19.58 -25.43
N SER A 40 -9.90 -20.84 -25.21
CA SER A 40 -10.92 -21.21 -24.24
C SER A 40 -10.33 -22.10 -23.14
N VAL A 41 -10.64 -21.77 -21.89
CA VAL A 41 -10.30 -22.58 -20.70
C VAL A 41 -11.62 -23.14 -20.15
N ARG A 42 -11.80 -24.46 -20.21
CA ARG A 42 -13.02 -25.13 -19.77
C ARG A 42 -12.74 -25.99 -18.54
N PHE A 43 -13.59 -25.88 -17.54
CA PHE A 43 -13.61 -26.69 -16.33
C PHE A 43 -14.82 -27.62 -16.37
N GLU A 44 -14.61 -28.91 -16.12
CA GLU A 44 -15.65 -29.93 -16.03
C GLU A 44 -15.37 -30.80 -14.81
N LYS A 45 -16.32 -30.88 -13.86
CA LYS A 45 -16.20 -31.58 -12.57
C LYS A 45 -14.91 -31.27 -11.78
N ALA A 46 -14.35 -30.05 -11.94
CA ALA A 46 -13.04 -29.73 -11.41
C ALA A 46 -13.00 -29.59 -9.88
N SER A 47 -14.14 -29.67 -9.21
CA SER A 47 -14.24 -29.80 -7.75
C SER A 47 -13.84 -31.20 -7.24
N ASP A 48 -13.83 -32.21 -8.13
CA ASP A 48 -13.36 -33.55 -7.87
C ASP A 48 -12.04 -33.81 -8.61
N PRO A 49 -10.91 -34.04 -7.94
CA PRO A 49 -9.62 -34.28 -8.59
C PRO A 49 -9.60 -35.54 -9.49
N GLU A 50 -10.34 -36.59 -9.16
CA GLU A 50 -10.32 -37.87 -9.89
C GLU A 50 -11.17 -37.82 -11.17
N GLU A 51 -12.36 -37.19 -11.10
CA GLU A 51 -13.28 -37.05 -12.24
C GLU A 51 -13.10 -35.74 -12.99
N GLY A 52 -12.38 -34.79 -12.38
CA GLY A 52 -12.19 -33.43 -12.88
C GLY A 52 -11.32 -33.35 -14.12
N MET A 53 -11.68 -32.39 -14.97
CA MET A 53 -10.95 -32.12 -16.22
C MET A 53 -10.83 -30.64 -16.48
N ILE A 54 -9.64 -30.22 -16.94
CA ILE A 54 -9.39 -28.87 -17.44
C ILE A 54 -8.97 -28.96 -18.89
N THR A 55 -9.65 -28.25 -19.77
CA THR A 55 -9.33 -28.19 -21.19
C THR A 55 -8.92 -26.78 -21.56
N VAL A 56 -7.74 -26.62 -22.14
CA VAL A 56 -7.26 -25.36 -22.76
C VAL A 56 -7.20 -25.59 -24.27
N GLU A 57 -7.96 -24.83 -25.03
CA GLU A 57 -8.04 -24.95 -26.49
C GLU A 57 -7.84 -23.60 -27.15
N ASP A 58 -7.00 -23.56 -28.16
CA ASP A 58 -6.72 -22.39 -28.98
C ASP A 58 -6.95 -22.67 -30.48
N ASN A 59 -7.09 -21.59 -31.23
CA ASN A 59 -7.16 -21.61 -32.70
C ASN A 59 -5.88 -21.08 -33.36
N GLY A 60 -4.73 -21.31 -32.72
CA GLY A 60 -3.43 -20.88 -33.23
C GLY A 60 -2.89 -21.73 -34.37
N VAL A 61 -1.63 -21.57 -34.74
CA VAL A 61 -0.99 -22.27 -35.87
C VAL A 61 -0.90 -23.79 -35.72
N GLY A 62 -1.10 -24.31 -34.50
CA GLY A 62 -0.90 -25.72 -34.19
C GLY A 62 0.57 -26.17 -34.20
N MET A 63 0.81 -27.47 -34.06
CA MET A 63 2.15 -28.07 -34.05
C MET A 63 2.28 -29.15 -35.12
N THR A 64 3.41 -29.19 -35.82
CA THR A 64 3.77 -30.30 -36.67
C THR A 64 4.33 -31.46 -35.82
N LEU A 65 4.40 -32.68 -36.37
CA LEU A 65 5.02 -33.81 -35.69
C LEU A 65 6.48 -33.52 -35.32
N ASP A 66 7.21 -32.88 -36.21
CA ASP A 66 8.60 -32.45 -35.93
C ASP A 66 8.67 -31.49 -34.75
N THR A 67 7.78 -30.50 -34.69
CA THR A 67 7.69 -29.57 -33.55
C THR A 67 7.36 -30.31 -32.23
N ILE A 68 6.51 -31.35 -32.27
CA ILE A 68 6.19 -32.13 -31.08
C ILE A 68 7.42 -32.92 -30.61
N LEU A 69 8.08 -33.64 -31.51
CA LEU A 69 9.18 -34.53 -31.17
C LEU A 69 10.46 -33.78 -30.77
N ASN A 70 10.81 -32.72 -31.52
CA ASN A 70 12.12 -32.05 -31.39
C ASN A 70 12.06 -30.73 -30.63
N VAL A 71 10.87 -30.24 -30.28
CA VAL A 71 10.71 -29.01 -29.50
C VAL A 71 9.83 -29.26 -28.27
N TRP A 72 8.63 -29.82 -28.43
CA TRP A 72 7.69 -29.94 -27.32
C TRP A 72 8.08 -31.05 -26.32
N LEU A 73 8.62 -32.20 -26.79
CA LEU A 73 9.11 -33.28 -25.95
C LEU A 73 10.56 -33.10 -25.47
N GLU A 74 11.28 -32.10 -25.97
CA GLU A 74 12.65 -31.82 -25.57
C GLU A 74 12.71 -30.60 -24.63
N PRO A 75 12.75 -30.83 -23.28
CA PRO A 75 12.77 -29.74 -22.32
C PRO A 75 14.10 -28.98 -22.31
N GLY A 76 14.02 -27.65 -22.21
CA GLY A 76 15.23 -26.81 -22.11
C GLY A 76 15.88 -26.49 -23.47
N THR A 77 15.18 -26.68 -24.59
CA THR A 77 15.68 -26.25 -25.91
C THR A 77 15.85 -24.73 -25.95
N GLU A 78 16.92 -24.27 -26.58
CA GLU A 78 17.18 -22.85 -26.85
C GLU A 78 16.37 -22.31 -28.04
N PHE A 79 15.46 -23.11 -28.60
CA PHE A 79 14.69 -22.76 -29.82
C PHE A 79 14.00 -21.40 -29.70
N ARG A 80 13.24 -21.18 -28.62
CA ARG A 80 12.53 -19.92 -28.38
C ARG A 80 13.47 -18.75 -28.08
N LYS A 81 14.54 -19.01 -27.35
CA LYS A 81 15.59 -18.03 -27.06
C LYS A 81 16.27 -17.56 -28.35
N ALA A 82 16.67 -18.50 -29.19
CA ALA A 82 17.30 -18.21 -30.48
C ALA A 82 16.35 -17.44 -31.45
N GLN A 83 15.04 -17.76 -31.46
CA GLN A 83 14.06 -17.00 -32.23
C GLN A 83 13.97 -15.55 -31.77
N ARG A 84 13.95 -15.33 -30.46
CA ARG A 84 13.88 -14.01 -29.88
C ARG A 84 15.15 -13.18 -30.09
N GLU A 85 16.34 -13.77 -29.95
CA GLU A 85 17.62 -13.13 -30.24
C GLU A 85 17.72 -12.68 -31.69
N ARG A 86 17.08 -13.41 -32.61
CA ARG A 86 16.93 -13.03 -34.02
C ARG A 86 15.83 -12.01 -34.31
N GLY A 87 15.11 -11.57 -33.27
CA GLY A 87 14.00 -10.63 -33.39
C GLY A 87 12.79 -11.21 -34.16
N GLU A 88 12.65 -12.55 -34.21
CA GLU A 88 11.54 -13.22 -34.87
C GLU A 88 10.22 -12.90 -34.14
N LYS A 89 9.22 -12.63 -34.93
CA LYS A 89 7.84 -12.40 -34.49
C LYS A 89 6.96 -13.56 -34.88
N SER A 90 5.77 -13.65 -34.28
CA SER A 90 4.80 -14.65 -34.67
C SER A 90 4.42 -14.51 -36.16
N PRO A 91 4.20 -15.65 -36.89
CA PRO A 91 4.18 -15.65 -38.34
C PRO A 91 2.98 -14.95 -38.96
N ILE A 92 1.82 -14.91 -38.30
CA ILE A 92 0.56 -14.38 -38.84
C ILE A 92 0.33 -12.93 -38.37
N HIS A 93 0.43 -12.68 -37.07
CA HIS A 93 0.09 -11.38 -36.48
C HIS A 93 1.29 -10.50 -36.13
N GLY A 94 2.51 -10.98 -36.36
CA GLY A 94 3.74 -10.23 -36.09
C GLY A 94 3.91 -9.89 -34.58
N ARG A 95 3.39 -10.74 -33.68
CA ARG A 95 3.41 -10.53 -32.24
C ARG A 95 4.81 -10.82 -31.67
N PRO A 96 5.26 -10.06 -30.65
CA PRO A 96 6.45 -10.46 -29.89
C PRO A 96 6.19 -11.80 -29.19
N LEU A 97 7.19 -12.69 -29.21
CA LEU A 97 7.12 -13.98 -28.51
C LEU A 97 7.33 -13.79 -27.01
N LEU A 98 6.40 -14.29 -26.19
CA LEU A 98 6.45 -14.17 -24.71
C LEU A 98 7.25 -15.28 -24.05
N GLY A 99 7.31 -16.48 -24.68
CA GLY A 99 7.99 -17.65 -24.14
C GLY A 99 9.50 -17.59 -24.34
N GLU A 100 10.30 -17.71 -23.27
CA GLU A 100 11.78 -17.73 -23.35
C GLU A 100 12.39 -19.11 -23.07
N LYS A 101 11.85 -19.84 -22.09
CA LYS A 101 12.59 -20.90 -21.40
C LYS A 101 12.20 -22.32 -21.78
N GLY A 102 11.24 -22.52 -22.67
CA GLY A 102 10.79 -23.85 -23.10
C GLY A 102 10.18 -24.74 -21.97
N ILE A 103 9.80 -24.14 -20.84
CA ILE A 103 9.29 -24.84 -19.64
C ILE A 103 7.77 -24.70 -19.45
N GLY A 104 7.08 -23.92 -20.30
CA GLY A 104 5.62 -23.70 -20.19
C GLY A 104 4.77 -24.97 -20.27
N ARG A 105 5.30 -26.05 -20.89
CA ARG A 105 4.68 -27.38 -20.92
C ARG A 105 4.57 -28.02 -19.54
N PHE A 106 5.45 -27.69 -18.61
CA PHE A 106 5.34 -28.17 -17.22
C PHE A 106 4.23 -27.50 -16.44
N ALA A 107 3.64 -26.42 -16.97
CA ALA A 107 2.44 -25.83 -16.41
C ALA A 107 1.28 -26.85 -16.35
N ALA A 108 1.11 -27.65 -17.41
CA ALA A 108 0.09 -28.68 -17.42
C ALA A 108 0.34 -29.77 -16.34
N HIS A 109 1.61 -30.14 -16.10
CA HIS A 109 1.96 -31.07 -15.02
C HIS A 109 1.60 -30.56 -13.62
N ARG A 110 1.67 -29.25 -13.38
CA ARG A 110 1.21 -28.67 -12.11
C ARG A 110 -0.27 -28.89 -11.85
N LEU A 111 -1.07 -28.97 -12.93
CA LEU A 111 -2.53 -29.09 -12.87
C LEU A 111 -3.02 -30.51 -12.71
N GLY A 112 -2.41 -31.49 -13.40
CA GLY A 112 -2.85 -32.89 -13.36
C GLY A 112 -1.76 -33.86 -13.78
N ASN A 113 -2.04 -35.16 -13.58
CA ASN A 113 -1.08 -36.22 -13.85
C ASN A 113 -1.19 -36.82 -15.26
N VAL A 114 -2.32 -36.68 -15.95
CA VAL A 114 -2.52 -37.14 -17.31
C VAL A 114 -2.81 -35.96 -18.21
N ILE A 115 -2.03 -35.81 -19.25
CA ILE A 115 -2.12 -34.71 -20.21
C ILE A 115 -2.26 -35.29 -21.60
N GLU A 116 -3.37 -34.94 -22.28
CA GLU A 116 -3.59 -35.24 -23.68
C GLU A 116 -3.45 -33.97 -24.49
N VAL A 117 -2.62 -33.99 -25.54
CA VAL A 117 -2.43 -32.88 -26.46
C VAL A 117 -2.93 -33.31 -27.83
N ILE A 118 -3.88 -32.57 -28.38
CA ILE A 118 -4.41 -32.75 -29.73
C ILE A 118 -4.10 -31.50 -30.51
N THR A 119 -3.40 -31.62 -31.64
CA THR A 119 -3.00 -30.45 -32.42
C THR A 119 -3.06 -30.72 -33.93
N LYS A 120 -3.35 -29.66 -34.67
CA LYS A 120 -3.42 -29.70 -36.14
C LYS A 120 -2.95 -28.36 -36.69
N THR A 121 -2.06 -28.39 -37.67
CA THR A 121 -1.71 -27.19 -38.48
C THR A 121 -2.72 -26.96 -39.59
N LYS A 122 -2.80 -25.75 -40.11
CA LYS A 122 -3.72 -25.36 -41.17
C LYS A 122 -3.58 -26.22 -42.44
N ASP A 123 -2.32 -26.55 -42.79
CA ASP A 123 -1.99 -27.27 -44.00
C ASP A 123 -2.01 -28.79 -43.85
N SER A 124 -2.34 -29.31 -42.67
CA SER A 124 -2.41 -30.76 -42.42
C SER A 124 -3.82 -31.30 -42.58
N GLU A 125 -3.97 -32.47 -43.21
CA GLU A 125 -5.22 -33.20 -43.27
C GLU A 125 -5.45 -34.07 -42.03
N MET A 126 -4.43 -34.29 -41.21
CA MET A 126 -4.45 -35.12 -40.06
C MET A 126 -4.23 -34.33 -38.76
N GLU A 127 -4.89 -34.72 -37.70
CA GLU A 127 -4.54 -34.23 -36.34
C GLU A 127 -3.60 -35.20 -35.64
N ILE A 128 -2.74 -34.67 -34.78
CA ILE A 128 -1.80 -35.42 -33.98
C ILE A 128 -2.34 -35.47 -32.57
N GLU A 129 -2.40 -36.66 -31.98
CA GLU A 129 -2.77 -36.87 -30.59
C GLU A 129 -1.58 -37.46 -29.84
N LEU A 130 -1.30 -36.92 -28.66
CA LEU A 130 -0.19 -37.29 -27.80
C LEU A 130 -0.70 -37.38 -26.37
N GLU A 131 -0.35 -38.43 -25.63
CA GLU A 131 -0.63 -38.56 -24.22
C GLU A 131 0.65 -38.68 -23.40
N VAL A 132 0.72 -37.90 -22.31
CA VAL A 132 1.79 -37.95 -21.31
C VAL A 132 1.20 -38.25 -19.96
N ASN A 133 1.63 -39.37 -19.35
CA ASN A 133 1.26 -39.74 -17.99
C ASN A 133 2.42 -39.51 -17.03
N TRP A 134 2.31 -38.47 -16.22
CA TRP A 134 3.36 -38.05 -15.28
C TRP A 134 3.60 -39.05 -14.13
N ARG A 135 2.62 -39.91 -13.81
CA ARG A 135 2.83 -40.97 -12.79
C ARG A 135 3.95 -41.92 -13.19
N LEU A 136 4.19 -42.12 -14.48
CA LEU A 136 5.28 -42.94 -14.99
C LEU A 136 6.65 -42.35 -14.69
N PHE A 137 6.77 -40.99 -14.55
CA PHE A 137 8.01 -40.33 -14.23
C PHE A 137 8.49 -40.61 -12.79
N ASP A 138 7.56 -40.86 -11.86
CA ASP A 138 7.89 -41.25 -10.49
C ASP A 138 8.26 -42.74 -10.37
N GLN A 139 7.77 -43.59 -11.27
CA GLN A 139 8.02 -45.00 -11.30
C GLN A 139 9.25 -45.40 -12.11
N SER A 140 9.62 -44.63 -13.12
CA SER A 140 10.74 -44.87 -14.03
C SER A 140 12.08 -44.43 -13.48
N LYS A 141 13.15 -45.18 -13.78
CA LYS A 141 14.50 -44.88 -13.28
C LYS A 141 15.14 -43.71 -14.03
N TYR A 142 15.04 -43.70 -15.34
CA TYR A 142 15.65 -42.70 -16.20
C TYR A 142 14.63 -42.07 -17.12
N LEU A 143 14.89 -40.83 -17.52
CA LEU A 143 13.97 -40.03 -18.38
C LEU A 143 13.78 -40.71 -19.75
N GLY A 144 14.79 -41.32 -20.31
CA GLY A 144 14.73 -42.03 -21.59
C GLY A 144 13.92 -43.34 -21.57
N ASP A 145 13.53 -43.82 -20.39
CA ASP A 145 12.74 -45.05 -20.24
C ASP A 145 11.21 -44.80 -20.28
N ILE A 146 10.79 -43.57 -20.41
CA ILE A 146 9.36 -43.20 -20.34
C ILE A 146 8.75 -43.25 -21.73
N PRO A 147 7.79 -44.11 -21.96
CA PRO A 147 7.08 -44.15 -23.23
C PRO A 147 6.15 -42.93 -23.36
N VAL A 148 6.21 -42.26 -24.48
CA VAL A 148 5.26 -41.23 -24.87
C VAL A 148 4.49 -41.74 -26.07
N ASN A 149 3.19 -41.95 -25.92
CA ASN A 149 2.33 -42.47 -26.96
C ASN A 149 1.81 -41.33 -27.82
N TRP A 150 2.03 -41.40 -29.13
CA TRP A 150 1.43 -40.47 -30.06
C TRP A 150 0.89 -41.18 -31.28
N MET A 151 -0.14 -40.59 -31.92
CA MET A 151 -0.70 -41.10 -33.14
C MET A 151 -1.18 -39.94 -34.05
N THR A 152 -1.27 -40.23 -35.33
CA THR A 152 -1.96 -39.36 -36.28
C THR A 152 -3.31 -39.99 -36.65
N ARG A 153 -4.34 -39.16 -36.70
CA ARG A 153 -5.70 -39.61 -37.08
C ARG A 153 -6.43 -38.57 -37.89
N LYS A 154 -7.56 -38.99 -38.53
CA LYS A 154 -8.48 -38.04 -39.15
C LYS A 154 -9.01 -37.05 -38.13
N PRO A 155 -9.17 -35.77 -38.46
CA PRO A 155 -9.61 -34.77 -37.53
C PRO A 155 -10.95 -35.05 -36.85
N LYS A 156 -10.98 -35.11 -35.54
CA LYS A 156 -12.19 -35.20 -34.70
C LYS A 156 -12.44 -33.93 -33.95
N VAL A 157 -11.34 -33.20 -33.59
CA VAL A 157 -11.36 -31.96 -32.82
C VAL A 157 -11.29 -30.78 -33.78
N PHE A 158 -10.27 -30.72 -34.61
CA PHE A 158 -10.07 -29.66 -35.58
C PHE A 158 -10.62 -30.05 -36.96
N VAL A 159 -11.95 -30.21 -37.01
CA VAL A 159 -12.64 -30.64 -38.22
C VAL A 159 -12.62 -29.53 -39.32
N LYS A 160 -12.75 -29.94 -40.58
CA LYS A 160 -12.71 -29.04 -41.76
C LYS A 160 -11.43 -28.23 -41.76
N GLU A 161 -11.54 -26.88 -41.86
CA GLU A 161 -10.44 -25.93 -41.85
C GLU A 161 -9.96 -25.58 -40.44
N GLY A 162 -10.50 -26.21 -39.40
CA GLY A 162 -10.08 -25.98 -38.03
C GLY A 162 -8.62 -26.37 -37.79
N HIS A 163 -7.89 -25.54 -37.06
CA HIS A 163 -6.51 -25.75 -36.68
C HIS A 163 -6.26 -25.17 -35.27
N GLY A 164 -5.18 -25.55 -34.59
CA GLY A 164 -4.82 -25.08 -33.27
C GLY A 164 -4.32 -26.19 -32.38
N THR A 165 -4.40 -25.96 -31.07
CA THR A 165 -3.98 -26.94 -30.05
C THR A 165 -5.04 -27.04 -28.96
N ARG A 166 -5.36 -28.29 -28.56
CA ARG A 166 -6.17 -28.60 -27.39
C ARG A 166 -5.34 -29.40 -26.41
N ILE A 167 -5.25 -28.91 -25.17
CA ILE A 167 -4.61 -29.59 -24.05
C ILE A 167 -5.70 -29.98 -23.07
N VAL A 168 -5.87 -31.30 -22.83
CA VAL A 168 -6.81 -31.84 -21.87
C VAL A 168 -6.02 -32.38 -20.69
N ILE A 169 -6.34 -31.91 -19.50
CA ILE A 169 -5.66 -32.24 -18.25
C ILE A 169 -6.65 -33.01 -17.37
N ARG A 170 -6.30 -34.24 -17.02
CA ARG A 170 -7.09 -35.16 -16.18
C ARG A 170 -6.29 -35.57 -14.95
N ASP A 171 -6.97 -36.26 -14.02
CA ASP A 171 -6.34 -36.68 -12.76
C ASP A 171 -5.69 -35.48 -12.07
N LEU A 172 -6.53 -34.50 -11.71
CA LEU A 172 -6.13 -33.21 -11.19
C LEU A 172 -5.39 -33.37 -9.86
N LYS A 173 -4.30 -32.65 -9.67
CA LYS A 173 -3.54 -32.70 -8.42
C LYS A 173 -4.26 -32.05 -7.25
N LYS A 174 -5.20 -31.14 -7.53
CA LYS A 174 -6.02 -30.43 -6.53
C LYS A 174 -7.43 -30.18 -7.05
N ALA A 175 -8.39 -30.20 -6.13
CA ALA A 175 -9.73 -29.70 -6.36
C ALA A 175 -9.70 -28.18 -6.61
N TRP A 176 -10.46 -27.72 -7.60
CA TRP A 176 -10.65 -26.31 -7.86
C TRP A 176 -11.83 -25.79 -7.05
N SER A 177 -11.60 -24.70 -6.33
CA SER A 177 -12.66 -23.99 -5.60
C SER A 177 -13.23 -22.84 -6.44
N SER A 178 -14.44 -22.38 -6.10
CA SER A 178 -15.03 -21.17 -6.70
C SER A 178 -14.10 -19.96 -6.59
N GLN A 179 -13.38 -19.81 -5.47
CA GLN A 179 -12.41 -18.74 -5.28
C GLN A 179 -11.21 -18.83 -6.25
N MET A 180 -10.71 -20.05 -6.53
CA MET A 180 -9.62 -20.25 -7.49
C MET A 180 -10.05 -19.89 -8.91
N VAL A 181 -11.25 -20.29 -9.31
CA VAL A 181 -11.80 -19.97 -10.65
C VAL A 181 -12.06 -18.46 -10.77
N THR A 182 -12.56 -17.81 -9.71
CA THR A 182 -12.74 -16.36 -9.68
C THR A 182 -11.39 -15.64 -9.81
N ASN A 183 -10.38 -16.06 -9.06
CA ASN A 183 -9.02 -15.50 -9.17
C ASN A 183 -8.44 -15.71 -10.57
N LEU A 184 -8.64 -16.87 -11.18
CA LEU A 184 -8.22 -17.13 -12.56
C LEU A 184 -8.89 -16.17 -13.56
N ARG A 185 -10.22 -15.97 -13.46
CA ARG A 185 -10.96 -15.04 -14.32
C ARG A 185 -10.42 -13.61 -14.18
N GLU A 186 -10.14 -13.18 -12.95
CA GLU A 186 -9.55 -11.86 -12.67
C GLU A 186 -8.14 -11.73 -13.25
N LYS A 187 -7.28 -12.73 -13.06
CA LYS A 187 -5.92 -12.73 -13.62
C LYS A 187 -5.93 -12.76 -15.15
N LEU A 188 -6.77 -13.60 -15.77
CA LEU A 188 -6.89 -13.64 -17.23
C LEU A 188 -7.49 -12.35 -17.81
N GLY A 189 -8.46 -11.73 -17.13
CA GLY A 189 -9.00 -10.42 -17.48
C GLY A 189 -7.97 -9.29 -17.39
N ALA A 190 -7.03 -9.38 -16.44
CA ALA A 190 -5.95 -8.42 -16.25
C ALA A 190 -4.67 -8.76 -17.04
N LEU A 191 -4.64 -9.89 -17.77
CA LEU A 191 -3.46 -10.38 -18.46
C LEU A 191 -2.99 -9.45 -19.57
N GLN A 192 -3.93 -8.81 -20.27
CA GLN A 192 -3.63 -7.89 -21.36
C GLN A 192 -3.63 -6.43 -20.88
N ALA A 193 -2.76 -5.61 -21.45
CA ALA A 193 -2.72 -4.18 -21.16
C ALA A 193 -4.06 -3.51 -21.52
N PRO A 194 -4.75 -2.88 -20.57
CA PRO A 194 -6.14 -2.46 -20.72
C PRO A 194 -6.38 -1.36 -21.77
N LEU A 195 -5.32 -0.71 -22.22
CA LEU A 195 -5.38 0.42 -23.16
C LEU A 195 -4.84 0.09 -24.56
N LYS A 196 -4.41 -1.16 -24.80
CA LYS A 196 -3.95 -1.60 -26.13
C LYS A 196 -5.00 -2.48 -26.79
N GLU A 197 -5.91 -1.90 -27.55
CA GLU A 197 -6.98 -2.61 -28.30
C GLU A 197 -6.48 -3.46 -29.49
N LYS A 198 -5.16 -3.58 -29.72
CA LYS A 198 -4.63 -4.03 -31.02
C LYS A 198 -4.35 -5.52 -31.18
N PHE A 199 -4.55 -6.39 -30.16
CA PHE A 199 -4.05 -7.76 -30.33
C PHE A 199 -5.07 -8.79 -30.81
N GLY A 200 -6.37 -8.46 -30.89
CA GLY A 200 -7.39 -9.39 -31.40
C GLY A 200 -7.44 -10.75 -30.71
N PHE A 201 -6.87 -10.87 -29.50
CA PHE A 201 -6.79 -12.11 -28.74
C PHE A 201 -7.87 -12.15 -27.67
N GLN A 202 -8.76 -13.11 -27.76
CA GLN A 202 -9.87 -13.29 -26.85
C GLN A 202 -9.65 -14.50 -25.93
N ILE A 203 -9.95 -14.35 -24.65
CA ILE A 203 -9.86 -15.41 -23.64
C ILE A 203 -11.27 -15.70 -23.12
N LYS A 204 -11.70 -16.97 -23.19
CA LYS A 204 -12.99 -17.44 -22.64
C LYS A 204 -12.77 -18.43 -21.51
N VAL A 205 -13.35 -18.20 -20.34
CA VAL A 205 -13.36 -19.15 -19.22
C VAL A 205 -14.76 -19.75 -19.11
N ILE A 206 -14.87 -21.04 -19.35
CA ILE A 206 -16.12 -21.81 -19.35
C ILE A 206 -16.08 -22.73 -18.12
N ALA A 207 -16.82 -22.39 -17.08
CA ALA A 207 -16.84 -23.13 -15.83
C ALA A 207 -18.28 -23.20 -15.27
N PRO A 208 -19.13 -24.10 -15.82
CA PRO A 208 -20.56 -24.14 -15.49
C PRO A 208 -20.85 -24.42 -14.00
N GLU A 209 -19.98 -25.16 -13.33
CA GLU A 209 -20.07 -25.48 -11.89
C GLU A 209 -19.74 -24.29 -11.00
N TYR A 210 -19.11 -23.24 -11.57
CA TYR A 210 -18.70 -22.02 -10.90
C TYR A 210 -19.29 -20.83 -11.63
N PRO A 211 -20.61 -20.57 -11.47
CA PRO A 211 -21.24 -19.44 -12.15
C PRO A 211 -20.58 -18.14 -11.78
N GLU A 212 -20.41 -17.28 -12.78
CA GLU A 212 -19.96 -15.91 -12.51
C GLU A 212 -21.02 -15.23 -11.64
N VAL A 213 -20.58 -14.59 -10.57
CA VAL A 213 -21.43 -13.60 -9.90
C VAL A 213 -21.65 -12.49 -10.91
N GLN A 214 -22.85 -12.39 -11.46
CA GLN A 214 -23.23 -11.38 -12.46
C GLN A 214 -23.37 -10.00 -11.82
N GLU A 215 -22.34 -9.52 -11.15
CA GLU A 215 -22.19 -8.08 -10.94
C GLU A 215 -21.59 -7.52 -12.23
N LYS A 216 -22.25 -6.52 -12.81
CA LYS A 216 -21.75 -5.77 -13.95
C LYS A 216 -20.47 -5.04 -13.52
N LYS A 217 -19.34 -5.77 -13.52
CA LYS A 217 -18.03 -5.21 -13.15
C LYS A 217 -17.65 -4.17 -14.19
N MET A 218 -17.33 -2.97 -13.73
CA MET A 218 -16.78 -1.92 -14.61
C MET A 218 -15.43 -2.38 -15.16
N THR A 219 -15.19 -2.07 -16.41
CA THR A 219 -13.87 -2.29 -17.03
C THR A 219 -12.84 -1.34 -16.40
N LEU A 220 -11.57 -1.74 -16.44
CA LEU A 220 -10.49 -0.87 -15.94
C LEU A 220 -10.47 0.49 -16.67
N LYS A 221 -10.82 0.52 -17.95
CA LYS A 221 -10.96 1.78 -18.72
C LYS A 221 -12.04 2.70 -18.14
N GLU A 222 -13.23 2.17 -17.85
CA GLU A 222 -14.31 2.94 -17.21
C GLU A 222 -13.94 3.43 -15.81
N ILE A 223 -13.08 2.68 -15.08
CA ILE A 223 -12.59 3.09 -13.77
C ILE A 223 -11.61 4.24 -13.88
N ILE A 224 -10.59 4.13 -14.76
CA ILE A 224 -9.56 5.16 -14.92
C ILE A 224 -10.11 6.46 -15.54
N ASP A 225 -11.17 6.38 -16.35
CA ASP A 225 -11.84 7.57 -16.90
C ASP A 225 -12.50 8.45 -15.81
N LYS A 226 -12.71 7.90 -14.61
CA LYS A 226 -13.20 8.62 -13.41
C LYS A 226 -12.05 9.13 -12.51
N ALA A 227 -10.80 9.01 -12.92
CA ALA A 227 -9.68 9.51 -12.13
C ALA A 227 -9.66 11.04 -12.14
N LEU A 228 -9.40 11.61 -10.96
CA LEU A 228 -9.28 13.05 -10.78
C LEU A 228 -8.00 13.59 -11.43
N TYR A 229 -6.94 12.81 -11.34
CA TYR A 229 -5.63 13.12 -11.92
C TYR A 229 -5.20 12.01 -12.86
N SER A 230 -4.70 12.39 -14.05
CA SER A 230 -4.07 11.46 -14.97
C SER A 230 -2.71 11.99 -15.44
N PHE A 231 -1.79 11.07 -15.68
CA PHE A 231 -0.43 11.36 -16.14
C PHE A 231 -0.03 10.29 -17.15
N THR A 232 0.45 10.70 -18.30
CA THR A 232 1.00 9.80 -19.31
C THR A 232 2.36 10.34 -19.72
N GLY A 233 3.42 9.54 -19.52
CA GLY A 233 4.79 9.92 -19.82
C GLY A 233 5.54 8.82 -20.56
N TYR A 234 6.46 9.23 -21.43
CA TYR A 234 7.45 8.38 -22.07
C TYR A 234 8.83 8.78 -21.53
N VAL A 235 9.55 7.79 -21.00
CA VAL A 235 10.94 7.94 -20.58
C VAL A 235 11.82 7.31 -21.65
N ASP A 236 12.74 8.08 -22.22
CA ASP A 236 13.66 7.61 -23.24
C ASP A 236 14.83 6.80 -22.65
N GLU A 237 15.68 6.26 -23.51
CA GLU A 237 16.87 5.48 -23.15
C GLU A 237 17.91 6.27 -22.34
N LYS A 238 17.84 7.60 -22.34
CA LYS A 238 18.75 8.49 -21.60
C LYS A 238 18.18 8.93 -20.27
N GLY A 239 16.92 8.59 -19.96
CA GLY A 239 16.24 9.01 -18.73
C GLY A 239 15.51 10.35 -18.83
N PHE A 240 15.28 10.88 -20.06
CA PHE A 240 14.45 12.07 -20.27
C PHE A 240 12.98 11.70 -20.34
N LEU A 241 12.16 12.41 -19.60
CA LEU A 241 10.71 12.30 -19.56
C LEU A 241 10.05 13.30 -20.48
N ASP A 242 9.16 12.82 -21.35
CA ASP A 242 8.17 13.63 -22.08
C ASP A 242 6.77 13.19 -21.63
N ALA A 243 6.02 14.06 -20.96
CA ALA A 243 4.80 13.67 -20.29
C ALA A 243 3.68 14.71 -20.42
N VAL A 244 2.45 14.23 -20.28
CA VAL A 244 1.24 15.04 -20.19
C VAL A 244 0.56 14.73 -18.87
N TYR A 245 0.41 15.74 -18.04
CA TYR A 245 -0.39 15.73 -16.83
C TYR A 245 -1.76 16.34 -17.13
N GLN A 246 -2.82 15.77 -16.56
CA GLN A 246 -4.17 16.30 -16.66
C GLN A 246 -4.89 16.20 -15.30
N PHE A 247 -5.50 17.30 -14.91
CA PHE A 247 -6.42 17.41 -13.78
C PHE A 247 -7.82 17.73 -14.29
N LYS A 248 -8.84 17.01 -13.83
CA LYS A 248 -10.25 17.23 -14.12
C LYS A 248 -11.05 17.14 -12.84
N HIS A 249 -11.86 18.14 -12.57
CA HIS A 249 -12.73 18.15 -11.41
C HIS A 249 -14.16 18.53 -11.80
N GLU A 250 -15.13 17.63 -11.58
CA GLU A 250 -16.52 17.84 -12.03
C GLU A 250 -17.20 19.02 -11.32
N ALA A 251 -16.96 19.19 -10.01
CA ALA A 251 -17.53 20.31 -9.24
C ALA A 251 -16.82 21.67 -9.51
N PHE A 252 -15.60 21.66 -10.05
CA PHE A 252 -14.82 22.86 -10.40
C PHE A 252 -14.28 22.77 -11.83
N PRO A 253 -15.14 22.73 -12.86
CA PRO A 253 -14.67 22.51 -14.25
C PRO A 253 -13.76 23.62 -14.76
N GLY A 254 -13.88 24.85 -14.26
CA GLY A 254 -13.01 25.98 -14.57
C GLY A 254 -11.57 25.83 -14.06
N GLU A 255 -11.31 24.94 -13.12
CA GLU A 255 -9.98 24.66 -12.56
C GLU A 255 -9.30 23.49 -13.27
N SER A 256 -9.95 22.85 -14.28
CA SER A 256 -9.35 21.75 -15.05
C SER A 256 -8.10 22.23 -15.77
N ARG A 257 -7.02 21.42 -15.71
CA ARG A 257 -5.71 21.80 -16.21
C ARG A 257 -5.04 20.65 -16.98
N LYS A 258 -4.37 21.00 -18.07
CA LYS A 258 -3.51 20.10 -18.85
C LYS A 258 -2.12 20.73 -18.97
N VAL A 259 -1.07 19.98 -18.69
CA VAL A 259 0.33 20.46 -18.71
C VAL A 259 1.20 19.45 -19.45
N GLU A 260 2.00 19.94 -20.39
CA GLU A 260 3.08 19.20 -21.03
C GLU A 260 4.37 19.43 -20.21
N ILE A 261 5.11 18.35 -19.95
CA ILE A 261 6.28 18.32 -19.09
C ILE A 261 7.42 17.64 -19.84
N LYS A 262 8.59 18.29 -19.85
CA LYS A 262 9.83 17.72 -20.39
C LYS A 262 10.92 17.90 -19.34
N GLU A 263 11.47 16.82 -18.83
CA GLU A 263 12.38 16.85 -17.68
C GLU A 263 13.42 15.73 -17.75
N ASP A 264 14.64 16.03 -17.33
CA ASP A 264 15.66 15.00 -17.09
C ASP A 264 15.39 14.38 -15.71
N LEU A 265 15.06 13.09 -15.67
CA LEU A 265 14.74 12.39 -14.42
C LEU A 265 15.99 12.00 -13.62
N ARG A 266 17.19 12.11 -14.18
CA ARG A 266 18.41 11.69 -13.49
C ARG A 266 18.75 12.70 -12.39
N ASP A 267 18.82 12.22 -11.18
CA ASP A 267 19.16 12.97 -9.97
C ASP A 267 20.54 12.55 -9.41
N GLU A 268 20.79 12.88 -8.15
CA GLU A 268 22.03 12.53 -7.44
C GLU A 268 22.31 11.01 -7.42
N ALA A 269 21.28 10.16 -7.50
CA ALA A 269 21.43 8.70 -7.56
C ALA A 269 22.14 8.23 -8.84
N PHE A 270 22.11 9.06 -9.90
CA PHE A 270 22.80 8.83 -11.16
C PHE A 270 24.18 9.52 -11.25
N ALA A 271 24.62 10.21 -10.20
CA ALA A 271 25.86 10.97 -10.23
C ALA A 271 27.11 10.06 -10.33
N LEU A 272 28.04 10.45 -11.21
CA LEU A 272 29.37 9.86 -11.34
C LEU A 272 30.43 10.76 -10.72
N PRO A 273 31.57 10.23 -10.30
CA PRO A 273 32.73 11.04 -9.97
C PRO A 273 33.07 11.99 -11.14
N GLY A 274 33.14 13.30 -10.86
CA GLY A 274 33.38 14.33 -11.89
C GLY A 274 32.14 15.07 -12.41
N GLY A 275 30.95 14.82 -11.82
CA GLY A 275 29.71 15.59 -12.08
C GLY A 275 28.91 15.14 -13.30
N ASN A 276 29.34 14.13 -14.02
CA ASN A 276 28.55 13.53 -15.09
C ASN A 276 27.45 12.60 -14.50
N LEU A 277 26.32 12.47 -15.20
CA LEU A 277 25.25 11.53 -14.83
C LEU A 277 25.39 10.23 -15.60
N ARG A 278 25.13 9.10 -14.94
CA ARG A 278 25.04 7.80 -15.60
C ARG A 278 23.89 7.78 -16.60
N VAL A 279 24.08 7.08 -17.70
CA VAL A 279 22.98 6.74 -18.61
C VAL A 279 22.37 5.44 -18.12
N PRO A 280 21.05 5.39 -17.85
CA PRO A 280 20.40 4.18 -17.42
C PRO A 280 20.43 3.13 -18.53
N ASN A 281 20.68 1.86 -18.16
CA ASN A 281 20.72 0.74 -19.11
C ASN A 281 19.43 -0.07 -19.12
N CYS A 282 18.33 0.47 -18.56
CA CYS A 282 17.03 -0.21 -18.51
C CYS A 282 16.22 -0.12 -19.81
N GLY A 283 16.63 0.75 -20.74
CA GLY A 283 15.88 1.06 -21.97
C GLY A 283 14.65 1.96 -21.72
N PRO A 284 13.99 2.39 -22.82
CA PRO A 284 12.86 3.31 -22.76
C PRO A 284 11.58 2.61 -22.30
N PHE A 285 10.66 3.36 -21.65
CA PHE A 285 9.39 2.83 -21.19
C PHE A 285 8.30 3.92 -21.13
N THR A 286 7.04 3.49 -21.05
CA THR A 286 5.89 4.40 -20.90
C THR A 286 5.27 4.20 -19.52
N VAL A 287 4.92 5.30 -18.86
CA VAL A 287 4.20 5.30 -17.59
C VAL A 287 2.83 5.98 -17.73
N ARG A 288 1.82 5.45 -17.03
CA ARG A 288 0.51 6.08 -16.90
C ARG A 288 0.07 5.96 -15.46
N PHE A 289 -0.29 7.07 -14.84
CA PHE A 289 -0.78 7.11 -13.47
C PHE A 289 -2.17 7.74 -13.42
N TYR A 290 -3.07 7.10 -12.69
CA TYR A 290 -4.44 7.54 -12.44
C TYR A 290 -4.65 7.57 -10.95
N VAL A 291 -5.02 8.74 -10.40
CA VAL A 291 -5.01 8.97 -8.95
C VAL A 291 -6.31 9.62 -8.49
N TRP A 292 -6.73 9.23 -7.29
CA TRP A 292 -7.88 9.78 -6.56
C TRP A 292 -7.43 10.36 -5.23
N ASP A 293 -8.02 11.47 -4.82
CA ASP A 293 -7.86 11.99 -3.47
C ASP A 293 -8.84 11.30 -2.52
N LEU A 294 -8.31 10.77 -1.41
CA LEU A 294 -9.08 10.00 -0.42
C LEU A 294 -9.46 10.82 0.81
N ASP A 295 -9.14 12.11 0.86
CA ASP A 295 -9.61 12.94 1.96
C ASP A 295 -11.14 13.09 1.88
N PRO A 296 -11.84 13.10 3.05
CA PRO A 296 -13.30 13.06 3.09
C PRO A 296 -13.99 14.23 2.37
N ALA A 297 -13.28 15.34 2.22
CA ALA A 297 -13.83 16.53 1.58
C ALA A 297 -13.86 16.39 0.05
N THR A 298 -12.72 16.01 -0.54
CA THR A 298 -12.57 15.83 -1.99
C THR A 298 -13.29 14.57 -2.46
N LEU A 299 -13.24 13.49 -1.66
CA LEU A 299 -13.90 12.23 -1.98
C LEU A 299 -15.43 12.39 -2.14
N LYS A 300 -16.05 13.19 -1.27
CA LYS A 300 -17.51 13.43 -1.30
C LYS A 300 -17.96 14.14 -2.58
N GLU A 301 -17.10 14.96 -3.17
CA GLU A 301 -17.39 15.75 -4.38
C GLU A 301 -17.06 14.99 -5.69
N THR A 302 -16.25 13.91 -5.62
CA THR A 302 -15.74 13.20 -6.80
C THR A 302 -16.34 11.81 -6.94
N ILE A 303 -16.12 10.94 -5.95
CA ILE A 303 -16.63 9.56 -5.92
C ILE A 303 -17.05 9.18 -4.51
N THR A 304 -18.01 8.25 -4.38
CA THR A 304 -18.39 7.75 -3.06
C THR A 304 -17.30 6.85 -2.49
N ARG A 305 -17.13 6.85 -1.15
CA ARG A 305 -16.20 5.95 -0.47
C ARG A 305 -16.48 4.47 -0.77
N SER A 306 -17.76 4.10 -0.88
CA SER A 306 -18.15 2.73 -1.24
C SER A 306 -17.71 2.36 -2.65
N PHE A 307 -17.84 3.27 -3.61
CA PHE A 307 -17.32 3.06 -4.98
C PHE A 307 -15.81 2.87 -4.97
N TYR A 308 -15.08 3.72 -4.24
CA TYR A 308 -13.63 3.57 -4.14
C TYR A 308 -13.23 2.21 -3.55
N GLU A 309 -13.76 1.83 -2.38
CA GLU A 309 -13.38 0.59 -1.69
C GLU A 309 -13.74 -0.68 -2.49
N LYS A 310 -14.89 -0.68 -3.18
CA LYS A 310 -15.38 -1.86 -3.91
C LYS A 310 -14.90 -1.95 -5.36
N VAL A 311 -14.70 -0.82 -6.02
CA VAL A 311 -14.46 -0.76 -7.47
C VAL A 311 -13.03 -0.33 -7.80
N VAL A 312 -12.53 0.76 -7.20
CA VAL A 312 -11.20 1.31 -7.52
C VAL A 312 -10.07 0.55 -6.83
N LYS A 313 -10.19 0.37 -5.52
CA LYS A 313 -9.15 -0.20 -4.64
C LYS A 313 -8.64 -1.58 -5.05
N PRO A 314 -9.47 -2.51 -5.57
CA PRO A 314 -8.97 -3.81 -6.07
C PRO A 314 -7.99 -3.70 -7.25
N HIS A 315 -7.96 -2.56 -7.93
CA HIS A 315 -7.09 -2.31 -9.09
C HIS A 315 -5.90 -1.40 -8.78
N THR A 316 -5.79 -0.89 -7.54
CA THR A 316 -4.69 0.00 -7.14
C THR A 316 -3.35 -0.72 -7.07
N GLY A 317 -2.28 0.06 -7.21
CA GLY A 317 -0.90 -0.39 -7.32
C GLY A 317 -0.31 -0.08 -8.70
N VAL A 318 1.02 -0.15 -8.79
CA VAL A 318 1.74 0.10 -10.05
C VAL A 318 2.06 -1.22 -10.73
N GLN A 319 1.43 -1.44 -11.87
CA GLN A 319 1.48 -2.66 -12.67
C GLN A 319 2.51 -2.53 -13.78
N ILE A 320 3.26 -3.59 -14.06
CA ILE A 320 4.19 -3.66 -15.19
C ILE A 320 3.58 -4.52 -16.29
N TYR A 321 3.63 -4.04 -17.52
CA TYR A 321 3.26 -4.77 -18.73
C TYR A 321 4.47 -4.88 -19.67
N ARG A 322 4.80 -6.09 -20.07
CA ARG A 322 5.83 -6.38 -21.06
C ARG A 322 5.17 -6.87 -22.35
N ASP A 323 5.45 -6.19 -23.46
CA ASP A 323 4.87 -6.51 -24.76
C ASP A 323 3.33 -6.64 -24.75
N GLY A 324 2.68 -5.87 -23.85
CA GLY A 324 1.24 -5.86 -23.66
C GLY A 324 0.71 -6.90 -22.66
N PHE A 325 1.56 -7.69 -22.01
CA PHE A 325 1.18 -8.67 -20.99
C PHE A 325 1.69 -8.30 -19.62
N ARG A 326 0.85 -8.56 -18.61
CA ARG A 326 1.15 -8.25 -17.23
C ARG A 326 2.29 -9.11 -16.70
N VAL A 327 3.25 -8.47 -16.03
CA VAL A 327 4.31 -9.12 -15.27
C VAL A 327 3.90 -9.17 -13.80
N TRP A 328 3.66 -10.38 -13.30
CA TRP A 328 3.30 -10.61 -11.90
C TRP A 328 4.57 -10.59 -11.02
N PRO A 329 4.49 -10.20 -9.70
CA PRO A 329 3.31 -9.78 -8.94
C PRO A 329 3.10 -8.26 -8.89
N TYR A 330 3.74 -7.47 -9.75
CA TYR A 330 3.71 -6.00 -9.68
C TYR A 330 2.29 -5.45 -9.73
N GLY A 331 1.94 -4.60 -8.74
CA GLY A 331 0.63 -3.99 -8.61
C GLY A 331 -0.49 -4.94 -8.16
N GLU A 332 -0.16 -6.09 -7.55
CA GLU A 332 -1.11 -6.86 -6.75
C GLU A 332 -1.37 -6.18 -5.41
N LEU A 333 -2.52 -6.46 -4.81
CA LEU A 333 -2.84 -5.97 -3.47
C LEU A 333 -1.75 -6.37 -2.46
N GLY A 334 -1.16 -5.37 -1.82
CA GLY A 334 -0.05 -5.57 -0.88
C GLY A 334 1.35 -5.60 -1.50
N ASN A 335 1.47 -5.56 -2.83
CA ASN A 335 2.77 -5.44 -3.50
C ASN A 335 3.10 -3.97 -3.78
N ASP A 336 3.84 -3.35 -2.88
CA ASP A 336 4.36 -1.98 -3.02
C ASP A 336 5.84 -1.98 -3.41
N TRP A 337 6.16 -2.47 -4.60
CA TRP A 337 7.53 -2.61 -5.09
C TRP A 337 8.29 -1.29 -5.26
N LEU A 338 7.57 -0.16 -5.36
CA LEU A 338 8.12 1.19 -5.43
C LEU A 338 8.26 1.86 -4.06
N ASN A 339 7.84 1.20 -2.97
CA ASN A 339 7.80 1.75 -1.62
C ASN A 339 6.99 3.08 -1.51
N LEU A 340 5.88 3.18 -2.26
CA LEU A 340 5.05 4.38 -2.29
C LEU A 340 4.40 4.66 -0.93
N ASP A 341 3.98 3.62 -0.21
CA ASP A 341 3.39 3.76 1.12
C ASP A 341 4.40 4.29 2.13
N HIS A 342 5.67 3.86 2.04
CA HIS A 342 6.74 4.41 2.88
C HIS A 342 7.08 5.85 2.49
N ARG A 343 7.15 6.18 1.18
CA ARG A 343 7.34 7.57 0.71
C ARG A 343 6.22 8.48 1.17
N ARG A 344 4.97 8.00 1.12
CA ARG A 344 3.83 8.73 1.64
C ARG A 344 3.87 8.86 3.16
N PHE A 345 4.33 7.84 3.87
CA PHE A 345 4.51 7.91 5.32
C PHE A 345 5.48 9.02 5.72
N THR A 346 6.58 9.18 4.97
CA THR A 346 7.57 10.26 5.20
C THR A 346 7.12 11.62 4.67
N ASN A 347 6.25 11.67 3.63
CA ASN A 347 5.77 12.92 3.02
C ASN A 347 4.27 12.82 2.65
N PRO A 348 3.36 12.82 3.64
CA PRO A 348 1.96 12.46 3.44
C PRO A 348 1.14 13.43 2.59
N THR A 349 1.52 14.71 2.52
CA THR A 349 0.87 15.72 1.67
C THR A 349 1.42 15.74 0.25
N LYS A 350 2.67 15.33 0.07
CA LYS A 350 3.38 15.43 -1.21
C LYS A 350 3.24 14.16 -2.03
N CYS A 351 3.36 13.00 -1.38
CA CYS A 351 3.44 11.71 -2.07
C CYS A 351 2.09 10.98 -2.14
N VAL A 352 1.89 10.19 -3.18
CA VAL A 352 0.76 9.27 -3.32
C VAL A 352 1.09 7.93 -2.65
N SER A 353 0.05 7.26 -2.14
CA SER A 353 0.15 5.91 -1.57
C SER A 353 -0.13 4.86 -2.66
N ASN A 354 0.41 3.67 -2.50
CA ASN A 354 0.17 2.55 -3.42
C ASN A 354 -1.33 2.24 -3.60
N ASN A 355 -2.11 2.44 -2.54
CA ASN A 355 -3.57 2.27 -2.57
C ASN A 355 -4.35 3.46 -3.17
N GLN A 356 -3.70 4.53 -3.64
CA GLN A 356 -4.33 5.71 -4.26
C GLN A 356 -4.06 5.82 -5.75
N VAL A 357 -3.17 5.00 -6.30
CA VAL A 357 -2.73 5.06 -7.68
C VAL A 357 -3.07 3.77 -8.41
N ILE A 358 -3.63 3.89 -9.61
CA ILE A 358 -3.58 2.84 -10.61
C ILE A 358 -2.47 3.25 -11.58
N GLY A 359 -1.34 2.54 -11.51
CA GLY A 359 -0.18 2.78 -12.35
C GLY A 359 -0.02 1.68 -13.39
N LEU A 360 0.29 2.06 -14.62
CA LEU A 360 0.57 1.14 -15.71
C LEU A 360 1.93 1.52 -16.30
N VAL A 361 2.88 0.60 -16.27
CA VAL A 361 4.22 0.79 -16.82
C VAL A 361 4.41 -0.21 -17.96
N ASP A 362 4.60 0.29 -19.17
CA ASP A 362 4.82 -0.54 -20.38
C ASP A 362 6.30 -0.61 -20.72
N ILE A 363 6.83 -1.81 -20.79
CA ILE A 363 8.18 -2.15 -21.28
C ILE A 363 8.08 -3.12 -22.46
N SER A 364 9.17 -3.28 -23.21
CA SER A 364 9.23 -4.25 -24.30
C SER A 364 10.48 -5.10 -24.24
N SER A 365 10.35 -6.37 -24.56
CA SER A 365 11.49 -7.29 -24.68
C SER A 365 12.55 -6.82 -25.67
N SER A 366 12.17 -6.11 -26.72
CA SER A 366 13.09 -5.62 -27.74
C SER A 366 13.87 -4.38 -27.33
N THR A 367 13.27 -3.50 -26.52
CA THR A 367 13.90 -2.23 -26.11
C THR A 367 14.45 -2.26 -24.69
N ASN A 368 14.05 -3.24 -23.88
CA ASN A 368 14.47 -3.42 -22.50
C ASN A 368 15.07 -4.82 -22.26
N PRO A 369 16.10 -5.25 -23.01
CA PRO A 369 16.64 -6.61 -22.92
C PRO A 369 17.29 -6.91 -21.55
N GLU A 370 17.81 -5.88 -20.87
CA GLU A 370 18.45 -6.02 -19.57
C GLU A 370 17.46 -6.22 -18.41
N LEU A 371 16.16 -5.94 -18.63
CA LEU A 371 15.12 -6.26 -17.66
C LEU A 371 14.66 -7.70 -17.86
N VAL A 372 15.33 -8.66 -17.24
CA VAL A 372 15.11 -10.11 -17.41
C VAL A 372 14.09 -10.63 -16.41
N ASP A 373 13.11 -11.43 -16.87
CA ASP A 373 12.11 -12.05 -15.98
C ASP A 373 12.73 -13.17 -15.15
N LYS A 374 12.30 -13.30 -13.87
CA LYS A 374 12.70 -14.40 -12.99
C LYS A 374 12.27 -15.75 -13.56
N THR A 375 12.94 -16.81 -13.12
CA THR A 375 12.71 -18.19 -13.62
C THR A 375 11.33 -18.72 -13.25
N ASP A 376 10.83 -18.36 -12.05
CA ASP A 376 9.50 -18.65 -11.53
C ASP A 376 8.40 -17.77 -12.14
N ARG A 377 8.78 -16.80 -12.98
CA ARG A 377 7.91 -15.81 -13.64
C ARG A 377 7.18 -14.87 -12.67
N GLU A 378 7.64 -14.79 -11.44
CA GLU A 378 7.15 -13.84 -10.45
C GLU A 378 8.13 -12.67 -10.28
N GLY A 379 8.13 -11.77 -11.25
CA GLY A 379 8.92 -10.54 -11.22
C GLY A 379 10.08 -10.50 -12.20
N ILE A 380 10.80 -9.40 -12.15
CA ILE A 380 12.01 -9.11 -12.90
C ILE A 380 13.20 -9.35 -11.97
N ILE A 381 14.31 -9.86 -12.50
CA ILE A 381 15.56 -10.07 -11.74
C ILE A 381 16.08 -8.71 -11.28
N GLU A 382 16.40 -8.62 -10.00
CA GLU A 382 16.96 -7.40 -9.39
C GLU A 382 18.42 -7.22 -9.86
N SER A 383 18.58 -6.55 -10.98
CA SER A 383 19.83 -6.16 -11.61
C SER A 383 20.06 -4.65 -11.45
N GLU A 384 21.22 -4.16 -11.88
CA GLU A 384 21.48 -2.70 -11.96
C GLU A 384 20.46 -2.01 -12.88
N ALA A 385 20.12 -2.62 -14.03
CA ALA A 385 19.11 -2.13 -14.95
C ALA A 385 17.72 -2.04 -14.29
N TYR A 386 17.35 -3.05 -13.48
CA TYR A 386 16.10 -3.03 -12.73
C TYR A 386 16.07 -1.90 -11.69
N ASN A 387 17.18 -1.66 -10.99
CA ASN A 387 17.28 -0.58 -10.02
C ASN A 387 17.13 0.80 -10.70
N PHE A 388 17.81 1.05 -11.81
CA PHE A 388 17.62 2.26 -12.60
C PHE A 388 16.18 2.42 -13.09
N PHE A 389 15.58 1.35 -13.60
CA PHE A 389 14.17 1.35 -14.00
C PHE A 389 13.24 1.74 -12.84
N LYS A 390 13.42 1.12 -11.68
CA LYS A 390 12.65 1.42 -10.47
C LYS A 390 12.79 2.88 -10.05
N ASP A 391 14.02 3.40 -10.02
CA ASP A 391 14.31 4.78 -9.62
C ASP A 391 13.67 5.78 -10.59
N LEU A 392 13.80 5.55 -11.91
CA LEU A 392 13.16 6.40 -12.92
C LEU A 392 11.63 6.39 -12.83
N VAL A 393 10.99 5.25 -12.53
CA VAL A 393 9.55 5.19 -12.31
C VAL A 393 9.16 6.00 -11.06
N VAL A 394 9.94 5.91 -9.97
CA VAL A 394 9.72 6.71 -8.75
C VAL A 394 9.89 8.20 -9.03
N LEU A 395 10.88 8.60 -9.83
CA LEU A 395 11.11 9.99 -10.20
C LEU A 395 9.99 10.52 -11.11
N ALA A 396 9.49 9.72 -12.07
CA ALA A 396 8.32 10.08 -12.86
C ALA A 396 7.06 10.27 -12.01
N ILE A 397 6.85 9.44 -10.98
CA ILE A 397 5.79 9.65 -9.98
C ILE A 397 6.01 10.96 -9.22
N SER A 398 7.25 11.29 -8.84
CA SER A 398 7.58 12.54 -8.13
C SER A 398 7.22 13.77 -8.96
N VAL A 399 7.52 13.76 -10.26
CA VAL A 399 7.12 14.83 -11.20
C VAL A 399 5.60 14.99 -11.25
N PHE A 400 4.86 13.87 -11.33
CA PHE A 400 3.40 13.86 -11.24
C PHE A 400 2.90 14.46 -9.91
N GLU A 401 3.49 14.07 -8.77
CA GLU A 401 3.13 14.50 -7.43
C GLU A 401 3.24 16.02 -7.25
N VAL A 402 4.26 16.66 -7.84
CA VAL A 402 4.42 18.12 -7.84
C VAL A 402 3.21 18.81 -8.51
N GLN A 403 2.78 18.33 -9.66
CA GLN A 403 1.64 18.91 -10.38
C GLN A 403 0.32 18.67 -9.62
N ARG A 404 0.11 17.45 -9.13
CA ARG A 404 -1.07 17.07 -8.35
C ARG A 404 -1.20 17.93 -7.10
N ARG A 405 -0.11 18.17 -6.37
CA ARG A 405 -0.10 19.00 -5.15
C ARG A 405 -0.63 20.39 -5.44
N ARG A 406 -0.14 21.03 -6.52
CA ARG A 406 -0.56 22.37 -6.91
C ARG A 406 -2.07 22.48 -7.14
N ASP A 407 -2.66 21.50 -7.85
CA ASP A 407 -4.09 21.51 -8.11
C ASP A 407 -4.92 21.16 -6.88
N ARG A 408 -4.45 20.20 -6.07
CA ARG A 408 -5.08 19.83 -4.79
C ARG A 408 -5.13 21.02 -3.83
N ASP A 409 -4.02 21.73 -3.64
CA ASP A 409 -3.95 22.88 -2.75
C ASP A 409 -4.90 23.99 -3.24
N ARG A 410 -5.00 24.19 -4.56
CA ARG A 410 -5.92 25.14 -5.17
C ARG A 410 -7.39 24.78 -4.89
N ILE A 411 -7.77 23.52 -5.04
CA ILE A 411 -9.15 23.07 -4.75
C ILE A 411 -9.48 23.17 -3.26
N LEU A 412 -8.55 22.80 -2.37
CA LEU A 412 -8.74 22.95 -0.93
C LEU A 412 -8.95 24.42 -0.52
N SER A 413 -8.21 25.35 -1.15
CA SER A 413 -8.40 26.78 -0.96
C SER A 413 -9.81 27.23 -1.38
N LEU A 414 -10.29 26.82 -2.57
CA LEU A 414 -11.62 27.14 -3.06
C LEU A 414 -12.74 26.57 -2.16
N MET A 415 -12.50 25.43 -1.53
CA MET A 415 -13.41 24.83 -0.57
C MET A 415 -13.39 25.51 0.82
N GLY A 416 -12.57 26.55 1.02
CA GLY A 416 -12.37 27.20 2.31
C GLY A 416 -11.74 26.32 3.39
N LYS A 417 -11.04 25.26 2.98
CA LYS A 417 -10.38 24.26 3.84
C LYS A 417 -8.87 24.42 3.83
N GLU A 418 -8.37 25.64 3.70
CA GLU A 418 -6.95 25.92 3.85
C GLU A 418 -6.43 25.42 5.19
N LYS A 419 -5.24 24.81 5.18
CA LYS A 419 -4.55 24.45 6.41
C LYS A 419 -4.25 25.70 7.21
N ARG A 420 -4.72 25.76 8.46
CA ARG A 420 -4.54 26.93 9.33
C ARG A 420 -3.05 27.25 9.57
N ILE A 421 -2.19 26.22 9.63
CA ILE A 421 -0.74 26.38 9.81
C ILE A 421 -0.11 27.13 8.62
N ASP A 422 -0.61 26.93 7.40
CA ASP A 422 -0.10 27.63 6.22
C ASP A 422 -0.40 29.15 6.29
N ARG A 423 -1.48 29.57 6.95
CA ARG A 423 -1.81 31.01 7.16
C ARG A 423 -0.82 31.70 8.07
N THR A 424 -0.37 31.05 9.12
CA THR A 424 0.66 31.63 10.01
C THR A 424 1.99 31.77 9.28
N ARG A 425 2.35 30.77 8.48
CA ARG A 425 3.55 30.82 7.61
C ARG A 425 3.50 31.97 6.62
N GLU A 426 2.39 32.14 5.90
CA GLU A 426 2.19 33.23 4.94
C GLU A 426 2.31 34.60 5.62
N ARG A 427 1.72 34.78 6.82
CA ARG A 427 1.81 36.03 7.58
C ARG A 427 3.23 36.32 8.03
N ILE A 428 4.00 35.32 8.45
CA ILE A 428 5.43 35.51 8.81
C ILE A 428 6.24 35.92 7.58
N GLU A 429 6.03 35.30 6.43
CA GLU A 429 6.70 35.61 5.17
C GLU A 429 6.35 37.05 4.70
N GLU A 430 5.07 37.44 4.76
CA GLU A 430 4.63 38.80 4.47
C GLU A 430 5.27 39.84 5.42
N LEU A 431 5.37 39.49 6.71
CA LEU A 431 6.02 40.36 7.71
C LEU A 431 7.49 40.55 7.39
N ARG A 432 8.22 39.46 7.05
CA ARG A 432 9.62 39.50 6.64
C ARG A 432 9.84 40.42 5.43
N ILE A 433 8.98 40.30 4.42
CA ILE A 433 9.03 41.14 3.21
C ILE A 433 8.82 42.65 3.58
N LYS A 434 7.89 42.94 4.50
CA LYS A 434 7.61 44.29 4.95
C LYS A 434 8.78 44.86 5.78
N ILE A 435 9.35 44.09 6.70
CA ILE A 435 10.52 44.48 7.53
C ILE A 435 11.74 44.79 6.64
N ASN A 436 11.98 43.94 5.63
CA ASN A 436 13.11 44.20 4.71
C ASN A 436 12.92 45.40 3.78
N LYS A 437 11.70 45.91 3.65
CA LYS A 437 11.38 47.10 2.82
C LYS A 437 11.29 48.42 3.59
N ASN A 438 11.16 48.39 4.93
CA ASN A 438 10.90 49.59 5.71
C ASN A 438 11.52 49.50 7.12
N ASN A 439 12.28 50.51 7.54
CA ASN A 439 13.00 50.58 8.82
C ASN A 439 12.15 51.00 10.04
N ASP A 440 10.85 51.20 9.91
CA ASP A 440 9.97 51.63 11.00
C ASP A 440 9.40 50.44 11.77
N LEU A 441 10.15 49.96 12.76
CA LEU A 441 9.93 48.70 13.48
C LEU A 441 8.80 48.73 14.50
N ALA A 442 8.49 49.92 15.09
CA ALA A 442 7.40 50.07 16.05
C ALA A 442 6.01 49.74 15.44
N LYS A 443 5.90 49.85 14.12
CA LYS A 443 4.69 49.55 13.36
C LYS A 443 4.37 48.02 13.30
N TYR A 444 5.39 47.19 13.44
CA TYR A 444 5.26 45.73 13.28
C TYR A 444 5.11 44.98 14.60
N GLU A 445 5.30 45.61 15.76
CA GLU A 445 5.15 44.98 17.09
C GLU A 445 3.74 44.33 17.25
N LYS A 446 2.69 45.09 16.85
CA LYS A 446 1.30 44.62 16.91
C LYS A 446 1.01 43.47 15.91
N GLU A 447 1.71 43.43 14.79
CA GLU A 447 1.56 42.38 13.76
C GLU A 447 2.23 41.07 14.23
N VAL A 448 3.37 41.15 14.94
CA VAL A 448 4.02 40.00 15.59
C VAL A 448 3.13 39.44 16.71
N ASP A 449 2.48 40.28 17.53
CA ASP A 449 1.52 39.87 18.56
C ASP A 449 0.35 39.11 17.96
N ASN A 450 -0.19 39.57 16.83
CA ASN A 450 -1.30 38.92 16.13
C ASN A 450 -0.87 37.58 15.55
N ILE A 451 0.35 37.42 15.07
CA ILE A 451 0.89 36.16 14.54
C ILE A 451 1.09 35.17 15.69
N GLU A 452 1.67 35.59 16.84
CA GLU A 452 1.83 34.73 18.02
C GLU A 452 0.48 34.19 18.52
N ASN A 453 -0.52 35.06 18.67
CA ASN A 453 -1.86 34.68 19.13
C ASN A 453 -2.59 33.77 18.12
N ALA A 454 -2.48 34.04 16.81
CA ALA A 454 -3.06 33.20 15.77
C ALA A 454 -2.41 31.79 15.79
N TYR A 455 -1.09 31.75 15.95
CA TYR A 455 -0.33 30.51 16.02
C TYR A 455 -0.73 29.66 17.24
N MET A 456 -0.82 30.27 18.43
CA MET A 456 -1.29 29.58 19.63
C MET A 456 -2.69 28.99 19.50
N THR A 457 -3.58 29.71 18.80
CA THR A 457 -4.95 29.24 18.53
C THR A 457 -4.94 28.06 17.54
N GLU A 458 -4.16 28.16 16.47
CA GLU A 458 -3.99 27.08 15.49
C GLU A 458 -3.45 25.80 16.10
N VAL A 459 -2.45 25.93 16.98
CA VAL A 459 -1.88 24.80 17.72
C VAL A 459 -2.94 24.11 18.55
N ARG A 460 -3.69 24.84 19.35
CA ARG A 460 -4.75 24.29 20.19
C ARG A 460 -5.81 23.53 19.38
N GLU A 461 -6.29 24.15 18.30
CA GLU A 461 -7.37 23.59 17.48
C GLU A 461 -6.93 22.42 16.57
N THR A 462 -5.62 22.29 16.26
CA THR A 462 -5.12 21.27 15.33
C THR A 462 -4.48 20.09 16.07
N VAL A 463 -3.73 20.35 17.14
CA VAL A 463 -2.92 19.35 17.83
C VAL A 463 -3.70 18.63 18.95
N GLU A 464 -4.56 19.34 19.68
CA GLU A 464 -5.39 18.71 20.73
C GLU A 464 -6.32 17.61 20.21
N PRO A 465 -7.06 17.79 19.08
CA PRO A 465 -7.86 16.72 18.50
C PRO A 465 -7.04 15.51 18.02
N LEU A 466 -5.79 15.72 17.58
CA LEU A 466 -4.91 14.65 17.13
C LEU A 466 -4.44 13.75 18.28
N ILE A 467 -4.14 14.33 19.43
CA ILE A 467 -3.72 13.57 20.63
C ILE A 467 -4.87 12.69 21.10
N VAL A 468 -6.09 13.24 21.15
CA VAL A 468 -7.31 12.49 21.53
C VAL A 468 -7.62 11.38 20.50
N SER A 469 -7.34 11.62 19.26
CA SER A 469 -7.68 10.72 18.13
C SER A 469 -6.61 9.69 17.80
N ALA A 470 -5.35 9.90 18.18
CA ALA A 470 -4.27 8.90 18.04
C ALA A 470 -4.59 7.60 18.77
N GLY A 471 -5.44 7.66 19.82
CA GLY A 471 -6.00 6.49 20.49
C GLY A 471 -6.92 5.60 19.64
N ILE A 472 -7.45 6.10 18.51
CA ILE A 472 -8.40 5.36 17.64
C ILE A 472 -7.68 4.55 16.54
N GLY A 473 -6.39 4.76 16.34
CA GLY A 473 -5.53 4.00 15.42
C GLY A 473 -5.75 4.25 13.91
N ILE A 474 -4.69 4.36 13.16
CA ILE A 474 -4.54 4.37 11.68
C ILE A 474 -4.98 5.63 10.93
N ALA A 475 -6.10 6.27 11.25
CA ALA A 475 -6.59 7.41 10.45
C ALA A 475 -5.79 8.71 10.68
N TYR A 476 -4.92 8.77 11.68
CA TYR A 476 -4.30 10.01 12.17
C TYR A 476 -2.76 10.04 12.18
N LEU A 477 -2.10 8.99 11.72
CA LEU A 477 -0.65 9.02 11.47
C LEU A 477 -0.25 10.11 10.48
N MET A 478 -1.06 10.32 9.45
CA MET A 478 -0.81 11.31 8.40
C MET A 478 -0.81 12.75 8.91
N PRO A 479 -1.84 13.22 9.67
CA PRO A 479 -1.83 14.58 10.18
C PRO A 479 -0.67 14.89 11.13
N ALA A 480 -0.27 13.96 11.99
CA ALA A 480 0.85 14.19 12.92
C ALA A 480 2.18 14.38 12.19
N HIS A 481 2.43 13.60 11.15
CA HIS A 481 3.65 13.74 10.34
C HIS A 481 3.62 14.99 9.44
N GLU A 482 2.46 15.37 8.91
CA GLU A 482 2.28 16.65 8.20
C GLU A 482 2.58 17.86 9.11
N ILE A 483 2.14 17.78 10.37
CA ILE A 483 2.45 18.78 11.38
C ILE A 483 3.95 18.86 11.64
N GLN A 484 4.67 17.73 11.76
CA GLN A 484 6.13 17.73 11.93
C GLN A 484 6.87 18.46 10.80
N LEU A 485 6.47 18.23 9.54
CA LEU A 485 7.10 18.90 8.40
C LEU A 485 6.79 20.40 8.37
N SER A 486 5.54 20.77 8.63
CA SER A 486 5.14 22.18 8.73
C SER A 486 5.84 22.90 9.88
N ILE A 487 6.10 22.21 10.98
CA ILE A 487 6.84 22.74 12.14
C ILE A 487 8.31 23.02 11.77
N LYS A 488 8.99 22.10 11.07
CA LYS A 488 10.36 22.31 10.61
C LYS A 488 10.51 23.53 9.69
N ASP A 489 9.56 23.68 8.77
CA ASP A 489 9.54 24.82 7.86
C ASP A 489 9.30 26.13 8.63
N LEU A 490 8.42 26.10 9.64
CA LEU A 490 8.10 27.24 10.49
C LEU A 490 9.26 27.60 11.41
N GLU A 491 9.93 26.62 12.03
CA GLU A 491 11.13 26.77 12.84
C GLU A 491 12.22 27.51 12.04
N LYS A 492 12.44 27.10 10.80
CA LYS A 492 13.37 27.77 9.87
C LYS A 492 12.99 29.22 9.64
N LEU A 493 11.72 29.53 9.36
CA LEU A 493 11.24 30.90 9.11
C LEU A 493 11.34 31.80 10.36
N ILE A 494 11.08 31.23 11.55
CA ILE A 494 11.24 31.98 12.82
C ILE A 494 12.73 32.33 13.04
N HIS A 495 13.67 31.41 12.79
CA HIS A 495 15.10 31.69 12.88
C HIS A 495 15.57 32.73 11.86
N GLU A 496 15.03 32.65 10.63
CA GLU A 496 15.34 33.65 9.60
C GLU A 496 14.78 35.03 9.97
N LEU A 497 13.59 35.10 10.58
CA LEU A 497 12.99 36.32 11.12
C LEU A 497 13.83 36.88 12.26
N ASP A 498 14.31 36.06 13.21
CA ASP A 498 15.20 36.45 14.31
C ASP A 498 16.52 37.04 13.78
N SER A 499 17.11 36.42 12.76
CA SER A 499 18.29 36.89 12.09
C SER A 499 18.07 38.26 11.44
N ASP A 500 16.95 38.46 10.75
CA ASP A 500 16.58 39.70 10.11
C ASP A 500 16.38 40.82 11.14
N LEU A 501 15.71 40.55 12.26
CA LEU A 501 15.48 41.49 13.36
C LEU A 501 16.79 41.83 14.10
N THR A 502 17.67 40.85 14.31
CA THR A 502 18.99 41.05 14.94
C THR A 502 19.87 41.94 14.06
N ARG A 503 19.87 41.72 12.73
CA ARG A 503 20.60 42.56 11.78
C ARG A 503 20.15 44.02 11.80
N LEU A 504 18.89 44.30 12.12
CA LEU A 504 18.29 45.62 12.22
C LEU A 504 18.49 46.27 13.60
N GLY A 505 19.17 45.62 14.54
CA GLY A 505 19.49 46.17 15.87
C GLY A 505 18.28 46.29 16.80
N VAL A 506 17.28 45.45 16.65
CA VAL A 506 16.05 45.49 17.45
C VAL A 506 16.24 44.71 18.75
N GLY A 507 16.68 45.41 19.80
CA GLY A 507 16.62 44.93 21.17
C GLY A 507 15.37 45.50 21.84
N GLY A 508 14.44 44.69 22.25
CA GLY A 508 13.21 45.10 22.93
C GLY A 508 12.17 44.01 22.98
N ARG A 509 10.90 44.34 23.20
CA ARG A 509 9.75 43.43 23.32
C ARG A 509 9.61 42.39 22.18
N ILE A 510 10.04 42.73 20.95
CA ILE A 510 10.04 41.80 19.81
C ILE A 510 11.07 40.70 20.00
N GLY A 511 12.27 41.01 20.49
CA GLY A 511 13.33 40.04 20.76
C GLY A 511 12.98 39.02 21.84
N GLU A 512 12.08 39.36 22.78
CA GLU A 512 11.59 38.40 23.81
C GLU A 512 10.55 37.43 23.28
N LYS A 513 9.85 37.74 22.17
CA LYS A 513 8.76 36.94 21.61
C LYS A 513 9.26 35.82 20.72
N ILE A 514 10.38 36.03 20.02
CA ILE A 514 10.98 34.99 19.16
C ILE A 514 11.35 33.73 19.95
N PRO A 515 12.04 33.79 21.12
CA PRO A 515 12.27 32.65 21.98
C PRO A 515 10.98 31.91 22.40
N ASN A 516 9.91 32.67 22.69
CA ASN A 516 8.61 32.08 23.03
C ASN A 516 8.02 31.30 21.85
N MET A 517 8.09 31.83 20.62
CA MET A 517 7.63 31.15 19.42
C MET A 517 8.45 29.87 19.16
N LEU A 518 9.78 29.91 19.32
CA LEU A 518 10.63 28.72 19.19
C LEU A 518 10.29 27.66 20.25
N GLN A 519 10.08 28.08 21.51
CA GLN A 519 9.70 27.17 22.57
C GLN A 519 8.34 26.48 22.30
N ILE A 520 7.38 27.22 21.73
CA ILE A 520 6.09 26.67 21.30
C ILE A 520 6.29 25.69 20.13
N THR A 521 7.16 26.02 19.20
CA THR A 521 7.49 25.15 18.06
C THR A 521 8.09 23.81 18.54
N ASP A 522 9.02 23.85 19.48
CA ASP A 522 9.60 22.65 20.11
C ASP A 522 8.53 21.82 20.85
N MET A 523 7.62 22.48 21.60
CA MET A 523 6.54 21.79 22.28
C MET A 523 5.60 21.07 21.30
N ILE A 524 5.28 21.68 20.15
CA ILE A 524 4.42 21.07 19.12
C ILE A 524 5.13 19.89 18.47
N LYS A 525 6.43 20.02 18.22
CA LYS A 525 7.28 18.95 17.70
C LYS A 525 7.26 17.73 18.63
N ASP A 526 7.46 17.93 19.93
CA ASP A 526 7.40 16.88 20.91
C ASP A 526 6.03 16.20 20.97
N ILE A 527 4.94 16.96 20.83
CA ILE A 527 3.58 16.45 20.77
C ILE A 527 3.35 15.65 19.48
N ALA A 528 3.81 16.14 18.32
CA ALA A 528 3.70 15.44 17.05
C ALA A 528 4.51 14.14 17.05
N ASP A 529 5.73 14.15 17.61
CA ASP A 529 6.58 12.97 17.81
C ASP A 529 5.88 11.94 18.73
N GLY A 530 5.27 12.42 19.81
CA GLY A 530 4.45 11.61 20.69
C GLY A 530 3.25 10.97 20.00
N ALA A 531 2.52 11.72 19.18
CA ALA A 531 1.40 11.21 18.40
C ALA A 531 1.84 10.13 17.39
N LEU A 532 3.00 10.32 16.74
CA LEU A 532 3.58 9.33 15.82
C LEU A 532 4.03 8.05 16.55
N GLU A 533 4.57 8.18 17.75
CA GLU A 533 4.94 7.02 18.56
C GLU A 533 3.70 6.26 19.02
N LEU A 534 2.61 6.95 19.38
CA LEU A 534 1.30 6.34 19.70
C LEU A 534 0.73 5.53 18.53
N ALA A 535 1.05 5.89 17.31
CA ALA A 535 0.53 5.23 16.11
C ALA A 535 1.35 4.01 15.65
N ARG A 536 2.50 3.71 16.26
CA ARG A 536 3.30 2.52 15.95
C ARG A 536 2.58 1.25 16.37
N LYS A 537 2.38 0.33 15.42
CA LYS A 537 1.60 -0.92 15.61
C LYS A 537 2.43 -2.16 15.95
N LYS A 538 3.74 -2.06 16.09
CA LYS A 538 4.57 -3.25 16.35
C LYS A 538 4.49 -3.63 17.85
N PRO A 539 4.21 -4.91 18.16
CA PRO A 539 4.37 -5.41 19.51
C PRO A 539 5.84 -5.26 19.96
N GLU A 540 6.03 -4.74 21.16
CA GLU A 540 7.34 -4.58 21.78
C GLU A 540 7.30 -5.01 23.25
N THR A 541 8.48 -5.20 23.86
CA THR A 541 8.59 -5.39 25.30
C THR A 541 8.89 -4.03 25.94
N PHE A 542 8.02 -3.57 26.84
CA PHE A 542 8.13 -2.26 27.48
C PHE A 542 7.75 -2.33 28.96
N SER A 543 8.23 -1.39 29.79
CA SER A 543 7.77 -1.25 31.16
C SER A 543 6.50 -0.42 31.22
N LEU A 544 5.55 -0.79 32.09
CA LEU A 544 4.35 0.03 32.35
C LEU A 544 4.73 1.45 32.78
N ARG A 545 5.81 1.58 33.57
CA ARG A 545 6.35 2.88 33.96
C ARG A 545 6.71 3.75 32.75
N SER A 546 7.36 3.19 31.73
CA SER A 546 7.74 3.96 30.54
C SER A 546 6.54 4.47 29.74
N ALA A 547 5.42 3.74 29.76
CA ALA A 547 4.18 4.19 29.11
C ALA A 547 3.51 5.33 29.91
N VAL A 548 3.52 5.24 31.24
CA VAL A 548 3.01 6.29 32.14
C VAL A 548 3.84 7.56 32.02
N ASP A 549 5.17 7.46 32.13
CA ASP A 549 6.07 8.61 32.07
C ASP A 549 5.93 9.38 30.75
N PHE A 550 5.81 8.66 29.65
CA PHE A 550 5.61 9.27 28.35
C PHE A 550 4.23 9.97 28.22
N ALA A 551 3.17 9.37 28.72
CA ALA A 551 1.84 10.00 28.74
C ALA A 551 1.83 11.27 29.62
N CYS A 552 2.51 11.23 30.78
CA CYS A 552 2.69 12.39 31.64
C CYS A 552 3.53 13.48 30.97
N TYR A 553 4.56 13.10 30.21
CA TYR A 553 5.38 14.03 29.47
C TYR A 553 4.56 14.80 28.42
N ILE A 554 3.72 14.10 27.64
CA ILE A 554 2.81 14.72 26.67
C ILE A 554 1.85 15.71 27.33
N LYS A 555 1.25 15.33 28.49
CA LYS A 555 0.27 16.16 29.21
C LYS A 555 0.90 17.17 30.18
N ARG A 556 2.23 17.25 30.24
CA ARG A 556 2.94 18.17 31.15
C ARG A 556 2.57 19.64 30.97
N PRO A 557 2.40 20.18 29.74
CA PRO A 557 1.95 21.56 29.57
C PRO A 557 0.58 21.83 30.21
N ASP A 558 -0.39 20.92 30.01
CA ASP A 558 -1.75 21.03 30.56
C ASP A 558 -1.73 20.93 32.09
N LEU A 559 -0.96 19.97 32.63
CA LEU A 559 -0.79 19.77 34.07
C LEU A 559 -0.19 21.02 34.75
N ASN A 560 0.81 21.66 34.10
CA ASN A 560 1.48 22.84 34.62
C ASN A 560 0.57 24.10 34.51
N SER A 561 -0.10 24.31 33.39
CA SER A 561 -0.99 25.46 33.18
C SER A 561 -2.15 25.45 34.17
N GLU A 562 -2.69 24.27 34.48
CA GLU A 562 -3.77 24.07 35.44
C GLU A 562 -3.24 23.97 36.91
N LYS A 563 -1.94 24.08 37.16
CA LYS A 563 -1.29 23.96 38.46
C LYS A 563 -1.64 22.67 39.20
N ILE A 564 -1.71 21.55 38.48
CA ILE A 564 -2.03 20.24 39.02
C ILE A 564 -0.77 19.62 39.63
N ARG A 565 -0.81 19.22 40.91
CA ARG A 565 0.24 18.37 41.49
C ARG A 565 0.01 16.94 41.09
N TRP A 566 0.99 16.29 40.53
CA TRP A 566 0.89 14.89 40.10
C TRP A 566 2.07 14.05 40.55
N THR A 567 1.81 12.79 40.88
CA THR A 567 2.79 11.81 41.33
C THR A 567 2.63 10.49 40.62
N VAL A 568 3.74 9.82 40.34
CA VAL A 568 3.75 8.46 39.78
C VAL A 568 4.48 7.54 40.77
N THR A 569 3.76 6.55 41.31
CA THR A 569 4.29 5.54 42.23
C THR A 569 4.31 4.19 41.55
N GLU A 570 5.49 3.59 41.43
CA GLU A 570 5.68 2.23 40.93
C GLU A 570 6.09 1.35 42.11
N LYS A 571 5.22 0.39 42.54
CA LYS A 571 5.52 -0.51 43.65
C LYS A 571 6.48 -1.62 43.24
N GLU A 572 6.42 -2.05 41.98
CA GLU A 572 7.34 -3.02 41.39
C GLU A 572 7.45 -2.78 39.88
N LYS A 573 8.60 -3.13 39.31
CA LYS A 573 8.85 -3.00 37.88
C LYS A 573 8.10 -4.08 37.09
N ILE A 574 7.13 -3.69 36.29
CA ILE A 574 6.31 -4.60 35.46
C ILE A 574 6.65 -4.41 34.00
N MET A 575 7.10 -5.48 33.38
CA MET A 575 7.40 -5.52 31.93
C MET A 575 6.25 -6.18 31.18
N MET A 576 5.76 -5.54 30.11
CA MET A 576 4.67 -6.05 29.29
C MET A 576 5.14 -6.30 27.87
N LYS A 577 4.53 -7.28 27.19
CA LYS A 577 4.74 -7.56 25.77
C LYS A 577 3.47 -7.21 24.99
N GLY A 578 3.56 -6.24 24.08
CA GLY A 578 2.38 -5.81 23.33
C GLY A 578 2.58 -4.44 22.67
N GLN A 579 1.50 -3.77 22.39
CA GLN A 579 1.50 -2.44 21.75
C GLN A 579 1.51 -1.34 22.83
N LYS A 580 2.67 -0.81 23.17
CA LYS A 580 2.86 0.26 24.18
C LYS A 580 1.92 1.45 23.92
N ASN A 581 1.72 1.81 22.65
CA ASN A 581 0.84 2.91 22.22
C ASN A 581 -0.62 2.77 22.71
N LEU A 582 -1.18 1.56 22.75
CA LEU A 582 -2.55 1.36 23.25
C LEU A 582 -2.64 1.69 24.74
N VAL A 583 -1.63 1.31 25.52
CA VAL A 583 -1.57 1.62 26.96
C VAL A 583 -1.41 3.12 27.16
N MET A 584 -0.51 3.76 26.42
CA MET A 584 -0.30 5.21 26.44
C MET A 584 -1.58 5.98 26.11
N SER A 585 -2.31 5.55 25.08
CA SER A 585 -3.60 6.15 24.71
C SER A 585 -4.64 6.07 25.83
N CYS A 586 -4.73 4.92 26.51
CA CYS A 586 -5.61 4.79 27.68
C CYS A 586 -5.23 5.80 28.77
N ILE A 587 -3.93 5.92 29.10
CA ILE A 587 -3.47 6.83 30.15
C ILE A 587 -3.73 8.29 29.75
N LEU A 588 -3.49 8.68 28.50
CA LEU A 588 -3.80 10.03 28.00
C LEU A 588 -5.27 10.38 28.15
N ASN A 589 -6.18 9.48 27.76
CA ASN A 589 -7.61 9.66 27.92
C ASN A 589 -8.02 9.85 29.38
N LEU A 590 -7.40 9.09 30.30
CA LEU A 590 -7.67 9.21 31.74
C LEU A 590 -7.13 10.52 32.30
N LEU A 591 -5.91 10.93 31.94
CA LEU A 591 -5.33 12.20 32.35
C LEU A 591 -6.17 13.39 31.86
N GLU A 592 -6.61 13.37 30.61
CA GLU A 592 -7.48 14.42 30.06
C GLU A 592 -8.82 14.53 30.78
N ASN A 593 -9.39 13.40 31.18
CA ASN A 593 -10.59 13.40 32.02
C ASN A 593 -10.30 14.01 33.38
N SER A 594 -9.23 13.63 34.04
CA SER A 594 -8.86 14.17 35.37
C SER A 594 -8.56 15.67 35.28
N ILE A 595 -7.79 16.13 34.31
CA ILE A 595 -7.49 17.56 34.08
C ILE A 595 -8.77 18.38 33.92
N TYR A 596 -9.70 17.91 33.08
CA TYR A 596 -10.98 18.58 32.86
C TYR A 596 -11.81 18.72 34.13
N TRP A 597 -12.00 17.61 34.89
CA TRP A 597 -12.82 17.62 36.11
C TRP A 597 -12.17 18.33 37.30
N LEU A 598 -10.85 18.52 37.25
CA LEU A 598 -10.12 19.32 38.22
C LEU A 598 -10.14 20.81 37.98
N SER A 599 -10.56 21.29 36.77
CA SER A 599 -10.50 22.70 36.39
C SER A 599 -11.15 23.67 37.38
N THR A 600 -12.25 23.24 38.03
CA THR A 600 -13.00 24.06 39.02
C THR A 600 -12.48 23.92 40.45
N LYS A 601 -11.51 23.05 40.75
CA LYS A 601 -10.97 22.84 42.11
C LYS A 601 -9.86 23.84 42.44
N LYS A 602 -9.80 24.24 43.73
CA LYS A 602 -8.68 25.11 44.20
C LYS A 602 -7.39 24.32 44.38
N GLU A 603 -7.46 23.14 45.00
CA GLU A 603 -6.34 22.22 45.08
C GLU A 603 -6.56 21.07 44.10
N LYS A 604 -5.57 20.84 43.23
CA LYS A 604 -5.68 19.90 42.12
C LYS A 604 -4.59 18.85 42.27
N GLN A 605 -4.98 17.59 42.39
CA GLN A 605 -4.05 16.48 42.57
C GLN A 605 -4.44 15.29 41.69
N ILE A 606 -3.42 14.68 41.06
CA ILE A 606 -3.50 13.41 40.33
C ILE A 606 -2.44 12.47 40.87
N GLN A 607 -2.80 11.23 41.15
CA GLN A 607 -1.90 10.16 41.55
C GLN A 607 -2.01 8.99 40.57
N ILE A 608 -0.90 8.54 40.02
CA ILE A 608 -0.83 7.36 39.17
C ILE A 608 -0.06 6.27 39.93
N THR A 609 -0.66 5.10 40.08
CA THR A 609 -0.05 3.97 40.77
C THR A 609 0.09 2.78 39.81
N ILE A 610 1.28 2.18 39.79
CA ILE A 610 1.58 0.96 39.06
C ILE A 610 1.83 -0.13 40.10
N ASP A 611 0.96 -1.14 40.10
CA ASP A 611 1.04 -2.25 41.04
C ASP A 611 0.35 -3.51 40.47
N ARG A 612 0.12 -4.49 41.36
CA ARG A 612 -0.71 -5.66 41.07
C ARG A 612 -2.00 -5.63 41.87
N ASP A 613 -3.05 -6.18 41.33
CA ASP A 613 -4.29 -6.40 42.03
C ASP A 613 -4.19 -7.62 42.99
N SER A 614 -5.25 -7.89 43.73
CA SER A 614 -5.33 -9.04 44.66
C SER A 614 -5.17 -10.41 43.98
N GLY A 615 -5.37 -10.48 42.65
CA GLY A 615 -5.13 -11.66 41.80
C GLY A 615 -3.75 -11.67 41.17
N SER A 616 -2.81 -10.83 41.61
CA SER A 616 -1.45 -10.66 41.09
C SER A 616 -1.39 -10.20 39.62
N LYS A 617 -2.47 -9.61 39.08
CA LYS A 617 -2.50 -9.09 37.71
C LYS A 617 -1.95 -7.67 37.64
N PRO A 618 -1.14 -7.33 36.63
CA PRO A 618 -0.63 -5.98 36.44
C PRO A 618 -1.74 -4.94 36.34
N ARG A 619 -1.55 -3.77 37.01
CA ARG A 619 -2.55 -2.72 37.10
C ARG A 619 -1.91 -1.33 37.06
N ILE A 620 -2.56 -0.40 36.33
CA ILE A 620 -2.31 1.04 36.42
C ILE A 620 -3.57 1.69 36.94
N THR A 621 -3.45 2.49 38.01
CA THR A 621 -4.55 3.25 38.58
C THR A 621 -4.27 4.74 38.40
N VAL A 622 -5.22 5.47 37.81
CA VAL A 622 -5.21 6.94 37.75
C VAL A 622 -6.28 7.46 38.70
N SER A 623 -5.86 8.18 39.70
CA SER A 623 -6.70 8.74 40.76
C SER A 623 -6.63 10.27 40.77
N ASP A 624 -7.74 10.97 40.95
CA ASP A 624 -7.80 12.41 41.11
C ASP A 624 -8.59 12.82 42.34
N ASN A 625 -8.50 14.09 42.73
CA ASN A 625 -9.30 14.65 43.81
C ASN A 625 -10.46 15.53 43.30
N GLY A 626 -10.97 15.23 42.11
CA GLY A 626 -12.10 15.91 41.48
C GLY A 626 -13.46 15.60 42.12
N PRO A 627 -14.57 15.81 41.39
CA PRO A 627 -15.92 15.56 41.88
C PRO A 627 -16.27 14.07 42.01
N GLY A 628 -15.42 13.17 41.45
CA GLY A 628 -15.66 11.74 41.46
C GLY A 628 -16.63 11.27 40.36
N ILE A 629 -16.88 9.97 40.37
CA ILE A 629 -17.78 9.28 39.43
C ILE A 629 -19.10 8.99 40.21
N ARG A 630 -20.24 9.38 39.64
CA ARG A 630 -21.55 9.10 40.23
C ARG A 630 -21.90 7.62 40.00
N LYS A 631 -22.46 6.97 41.02
CA LYS A 631 -22.86 5.55 40.93
C LYS A 631 -23.87 5.29 39.81
N GLU A 632 -24.76 6.24 39.55
CA GLU A 632 -25.77 6.19 38.49
C GLU A 632 -25.16 6.20 37.07
N ASP A 633 -23.93 6.72 36.89
CA ASP A 633 -23.23 6.81 35.61
C ASP A 633 -22.46 5.53 35.28
N LEU A 634 -22.16 4.67 36.24
CA LEU A 634 -21.34 3.47 36.04
C LEU A 634 -21.80 2.56 34.90
N PRO A 635 -23.11 2.28 34.69
CA PRO A 635 -23.57 1.44 33.59
C PRO A 635 -23.27 2.03 32.21
N TYR A 636 -23.15 3.35 32.12
CA TYR A 636 -22.98 4.07 30.84
C TYR A 636 -21.53 4.44 30.56
N LEU A 637 -20.64 4.35 31.57
CA LEU A 637 -19.23 4.68 31.38
C LEU A 637 -18.56 3.75 30.37
N GLY A 638 -18.02 4.33 29.33
CA GLY A 638 -17.37 3.61 28.23
C GLY A 638 -18.34 3.08 27.17
N GLU A 639 -19.63 3.47 27.20
CA GLU A 639 -20.49 3.42 26.03
C GLU A 639 -20.09 4.51 25.03
N ALA A 640 -20.16 4.21 23.73
CA ALA A 640 -19.78 5.16 22.69
C ALA A 640 -20.70 6.40 22.71
N TYR A 641 -20.10 7.57 22.60
CA TYR A 641 -20.76 8.88 22.59
C TYR A 641 -21.42 9.32 23.90
N TRP A 642 -21.31 8.53 24.98
CA TRP A 642 -21.82 8.93 26.28
C TRP A 642 -20.83 9.85 27.02
N THR A 643 -21.25 11.03 27.40
CA THR A 643 -20.43 12.02 28.13
C THR A 643 -21.27 13.02 28.89
N ARG A 644 -20.76 13.47 30.04
CA ARG A 644 -21.31 14.63 30.78
C ARG A 644 -20.53 15.93 30.52
N LYS A 645 -19.48 15.89 29.69
CA LYS A 645 -18.75 17.10 29.29
C LYS A 645 -19.56 17.81 28.20
N PRO A 646 -19.86 19.12 28.31
CA PRO A 646 -20.69 19.85 27.32
C PRO A 646 -20.20 19.75 25.89
N ASN A 647 -18.88 19.67 25.65
CA ASN A 647 -18.26 19.53 24.32
C ASN A 647 -17.46 18.22 24.21
N GLY A 648 -17.75 17.22 25.05
CA GLY A 648 -17.02 15.96 25.03
C GLY A 648 -17.50 15.04 23.92
N THR A 649 -16.62 14.29 23.30
CA THR A 649 -16.95 13.31 22.26
C THR A 649 -17.59 12.03 22.80
N GLY A 650 -17.46 11.75 24.11
CA GLY A 650 -17.91 10.49 24.74
C GLY A 650 -17.17 9.25 24.25
N LEU A 651 -16.00 9.39 23.60
CA LEU A 651 -15.25 8.29 23.00
C LEU A 651 -14.04 7.84 23.85
N GLY A 652 -13.50 8.69 24.74
CA GLY A 652 -12.23 8.41 25.45
C GLY A 652 -12.27 7.10 26.26
N LEU A 653 -13.25 6.91 27.14
CA LEU A 653 -13.39 5.66 27.93
C LEU A 653 -13.82 4.46 27.07
N PHE A 654 -14.62 4.66 26.03
CA PHE A 654 -14.94 3.60 25.07
C PHE A 654 -13.69 3.08 24.38
N ILE A 655 -12.80 3.97 23.93
CA ILE A 655 -11.51 3.64 23.33
C ILE A 655 -10.63 2.89 24.33
N SER A 656 -10.55 3.39 25.57
CA SER A 656 -9.77 2.74 26.63
C SER A 656 -10.27 1.33 26.92
N LYS A 657 -11.58 1.10 27.03
CA LYS A 657 -12.16 -0.26 27.17
C LYS A 657 -11.78 -1.16 25.99
N ARG A 658 -11.82 -0.64 24.75
CA ARG A 658 -11.51 -1.40 23.55
C ARG A 658 -10.02 -1.71 23.45
N ALA A 659 -9.15 -0.77 23.81
CA ALA A 659 -7.71 -0.97 23.85
C ALA A 659 -7.31 -2.01 24.88
N MET A 660 -7.94 -2.00 26.07
CA MET A 660 -7.68 -2.98 27.11
C MET A 660 -8.08 -4.41 26.72
N LYS A 661 -9.08 -4.60 25.85
CA LYS A 661 -9.42 -5.91 25.30
C LYS A 661 -8.25 -6.56 24.51
N ALA A 662 -7.37 -5.76 23.89
CA ALA A 662 -6.17 -6.29 23.21
C ALA A 662 -5.16 -6.92 24.19
N TYR A 663 -5.28 -6.63 25.48
CA TYR A 663 -4.49 -7.22 26.58
C TYR A 663 -5.29 -8.22 27.42
N ASN A 664 -6.43 -8.72 26.92
CA ASN A 664 -7.39 -9.52 27.71
C ASN A 664 -7.69 -8.87 29.05
N GLY A 665 -7.62 -7.53 29.09
CA GLY A 665 -7.76 -6.69 30.27
C GLY A 665 -9.09 -5.97 30.33
N GLN A 666 -9.26 -5.15 31.35
CA GLN A 666 -10.48 -4.41 31.59
C GLN A 666 -10.21 -3.03 32.19
N VAL A 667 -11.20 -2.13 32.10
CA VAL A 667 -11.22 -0.81 32.74
C VAL A 667 -12.24 -0.87 33.88
N ASP A 668 -11.77 -0.66 35.12
CA ASP A 668 -12.59 -0.68 36.32
C ASP A 668 -12.60 0.69 36.99
N PHE A 669 -13.54 0.87 37.92
CA PHE A 669 -13.73 2.09 38.65
C PHE A 669 -13.73 1.79 40.16
N GLY A 670 -12.90 2.52 40.91
CA GLY A 670 -12.79 2.39 42.38
C GLY A 670 -13.38 3.60 43.11
N PHE A 671 -13.73 3.40 44.35
CA PHE A 671 -14.32 4.46 45.19
C PHE A 671 -13.39 4.80 46.38
N TYR A 672 -13.48 6.04 46.83
CA TYR A 672 -12.71 6.51 48.00
C TYR A 672 -12.98 5.62 49.24
N GLY A 673 -11.92 5.22 49.89
CA GLY A 673 -12.00 4.30 51.07
C GLY A 673 -11.82 2.82 50.72
N GLU A 674 -11.76 2.45 49.44
CA GLU A 674 -11.40 1.11 49.01
C GLU A 674 -9.88 0.99 48.83
N GLU A 675 -9.32 -0.24 48.91
CA GLU A 675 -7.92 -0.48 48.60
C GLU A 675 -7.69 -0.66 47.12
N PRO A 676 -6.59 -0.13 46.55
CA PRO A 676 -5.52 0.69 47.15
C PRO A 676 -6.02 2.08 47.59
N GLN A 677 -5.23 2.82 48.41
CA GLN A 677 -5.61 4.17 48.83
C GLN A 677 -5.85 5.09 47.63
N PHE A 678 -7.11 5.38 47.38
CA PHE A 678 -7.55 6.25 46.29
C PHE A 678 -7.71 7.70 46.76
N LEU A 679 -7.51 8.65 45.83
CA LEU A 679 -7.91 10.03 46.05
C LEU A 679 -9.47 10.15 46.07
N PRO A 680 -10.01 11.20 46.69
CA PRO A 680 -11.48 11.32 46.90
C PRO A 680 -12.28 11.59 45.63
N GLY A 681 -11.67 11.74 44.46
CA GLY A 681 -12.34 11.96 43.19
C GLY A 681 -12.52 10.70 42.33
N ALA A 682 -12.26 10.80 41.05
CA ALA A 682 -12.35 9.65 40.17
C ALA A 682 -11.11 8.73 40.30
N ASN A 683 -11.37 7.43 40.32
CA ASN A 683 -10.35 6.39 40.45
C ASN A 683 -10.59 5.35 39.33
N VAL A 684 -9.76 5.37 38.29
CA VAL A 684 -9.91 4.51 37.12
C VAL A 684 -8.73 3.56 37.00
N MET A 685 -9.01 2.28 36.89
CA MET A 685 -8.03 1.19 36.89
C MET A 685 -7.98 0.51 35.51
N LEU A 686 -6.77 0.40 34.97
CA LEU A 686 -6.46 -0.42 33.80
C LEU A 686 -5.86 -1.73 34.31
N ARG A 687 -6.58 -2.85 34.22
CA ARG A 687 -6.10 -4.18 34.60
C ARG A 687 -5.70 -4.99 33.41
N PHE A 688 -4.53 -5.61 33.44
CA PHE A 688 -3.97 -6.39 32.34
C PHE A 688 -4.02 -7.90 32.65
N SER A 689 -4.11 -8.76 31.62
CA SER A 689 -3.87 -10.19 31.82
C SER A 689 -2.38 -10.46 32.02
N SER A 690 -2.06 -11.40 32.91
CA SER A 690 -0.69 -11.88 33.11
C SER A 690 -0.07 -12.55 31.89
N ASP A 691 -0.88 -12.96 30.88
CA ASP A 691 -0.41 -13.56 29.64
C ASP A 691 0.46 -12.62 28.81
N PHE A 692 0.31 -11.31 29.00
CA PHE A 692 1.08 -10.27 28.30
C PHE A 692 2.28 -9.78 29.10
N GLU A 693 2.53 -10.35 30.28
CA GLU A 693 3.71 -10.03 31.05
C GLU A 693 4.96 -10.67 30.46
N ALA A 694 6.01 -9.89 30.24
CA ALA A 694 7.28 -10.41 29.77
C ALA A 694 7.98 -11.10 30.96
N LYS A 695 8.23 -12.40 30.85
CA LYS A 695 9.06 -13.10 31.83
C LYS A 695 10.45 -12.45 31.85
N SER A 696 10.88 -12.04 33.02
CA SER A 696 12.21 -11.45 33.32
C SER A 696 13.33 -12.40 32.94
#